data_bb1cf930b379781f4e8f4159dc8edea1
#
_entry.id   bb1cf930b379781f4e8f4159dc8edea1
#
_cell.length_a   1.000
_cell.length_b   1.000
_cell.length_c   1.000
_cell.angle_alpha   90.00
_cell.angle_beta   90.00
_cell.angle_gamma   90.00
#
_symmetry.space_group_name_H-M   'P 1'
#
loop_
_entity.id
_entity.type
_entity.pdbx_description
1 polymer ?
#
loop_
_entity_poly.entity_id
_entity_poly.type
_entity_poly.pdbx_seq_one_letter_code
_entity_poly.pdbx_strand_id
1 'polypeptide(L)'
;MQFKKKLLVFPTSRAIRDYINSIKGENRLLPFLLTIDEFFKKSIIFDNLKYCEEEQRVLFLNEAIKDVNISKLGISNNFTKFLKQSDYIYRFFIELASEKVEISQIQNVDTYDFYFEHLQILQTIKQNYIDILEKNSYVDKINIANHYKINKNFLNKFENIELFFEGYFTKIEFDMISKISQEIDINITFYSNIYNQKSLEVFKNLGLDIKLNHKYKINLSNKIIIDEEKISNNLSFIELKGFSSRLSQIAYIKSIITKSVQDGINPSNIALVLPDESFASTLQLFDDEKYFNYAMGKSIKNSDLYQVAYSIFSYLSEDEIKHHEYLKTFKIYKLFIDKNINSIWSKKATKDNFLLITDFIKSFEKNSELLEKFDELLYKLNIILFSSNHHILLKDVYKIFLQRLSSLTLDDVNSGKITVLGLLETRAINFDTVIICDFNESFIPKISIKDKFLSTKLKQLSNLPTLFDRESLQKYYYKRLIGSSKNVFISYVNSDTNQISRFANELFNTHIKTDTNDNYYKHILYDNHKINHFDEEIIAKIDLTTIIWSATSFKTYLQCKRKFYLQNILKLKEHTISLKPKAYELGDIIHSILEDYYTIDENSNELSFEKIEELFNKYKSSNPFLILDLEIWKKRLYDFYLYDKSRLKHRKIIALEKNFQCEFEGIKIRGVIDRIDMYNDIYEVIDYKTSSSLSVDTLKNYEKTDDFQLEFYYLAMSEIYKTNKIEAYYYDLNNTILINEITLDKKLELLTQKFNELKEISNCEISFSKCEDKSNCTYCSYKIICNRE
;
A
#
# COMPACT_ATOMS: atom_id res chain seq x y z
N MET A 1 -13.51 17.77 34.45
CA MET A 1 -12.48 16.69 34.39
C MET A 1 -11.98 16.60 32.95
N GLN A 2 -10.73 16.93 32.68
CA GLN A 2 -10.16 16.65 31.36
C GLN A 2 -9.86 15.14 31.32
N PHE A 3 -10.52 14.40 30.43
CA PHE A 3 -10.19 13.00 30.18
C PHE A 3 -8.76 12.90 29.63
N LYS A 4 -7.84 12.40 30.42
CA LYS A 4 -6.50 12.09 29.96
C LYS A 4 -6.55 10.88 29.02
N LYS A 5 -5.94 11.00 27.85
CA LYS A 5 -5.89 9.93 26.83
C LYS A 5 -4.70 9.00 27.12
N LYS A 6 -4.80 7.72 26.71
CA LYS A 6 -3.65 6.83 26.63
C LYS A 6 -2.81 7.19 25.40
N LEU A 7 -1.47 7.13 25.54
CA LEU A 7 -0.54 7.23 24.41
C LEU A 7 0.03 5.85 24.10
N LEU A 8 -0.18 5.38 22.88
CA LEU A 8 0.45 4.15 22.38
C LEU A 8 1.56 4.51 21.40
N VAL A 9 2.74 3.93 21.59
CA VAL A 9 3.93 4.18 20.78
C VAL A 9 4.34 2.90 20.07
N PHE A 10 4.39 2.94 18.75
CA PHE A 10 4.70 1.80 17.89
C PHE A 10 6.04 1.96 17.17
N PRO A 11 6.71 0.87 16.77
CA PRO A 11 7.97 0.96 16.04
C PRO A 11 7.83 1.55 14.64
N THR A 12 6.64 1.45 14.01
CA THR A 12 6.41 1.90 12.64
C THR A 12 4.99 2.49 12.47
N SER A 13 4.80 3.36 11.48
CA SER A 13 3.47 3.88 11.11
C SER A 13 2.54 2.78 10.59
N ARG A 14 3.11 1.70 10.06
CA ARG A 14 2.34 0.54 9.61
C ARG A 14 1.76 -0.26 10.78
N ALA A 15 2.53 -0.45 11.84
CA ALA A 15 2.02 -1.07 13.07
C ALA A 15 0.86 -0.25 13.67
N ILE A 16 0.89 1.09 13.54
CA ILE A 16 -0.24 1.95 13.90
C ILE A 16 -1.48 1.63 13.06
N ARG A 17 -1.31 1.52 11.74
CA ARG A 17 -2.43 1.18 10.83
C ARG A 17 -3.01 -0.21 11.12
N ASP A 18 -2.14 -1.19 11.39
CA ASP A 18 -2.55 -2.55 11.77
C ASP A 18 -3.35 -2.54 13.07
N TYR A 19 -2.87 -1.82 14.08
CA TYR A 19 -3.60 -1.61 15.33
C TYR A 19 -4.97 -0.96 15.11
N ILE A 20 -5.05 0.12 14.31
CA ILE A 20 -6.33 0.77 13.99
C ILE A 20 -7.29 -0.22 13.30
N ASN A 21 -6.77 -1.04 12.38
CA ASN A 21 -7.58 -2.04 11.68
C ASN A 21 -8.08 -3.15 12.62
N SER A 22 -7.27 -3.58 13.60
CA SER A 22 -7.66 -4.63 14.56
C SER A 22 -8.81 -4.22 15.49
N ILE A 23 -9.01 -2.91 15.70
CA ILE A 23 -10.08 -2.37 16.56
C ILE A 23 -11.26 -1.80 15.77
N LYS A 24 -11.28 -1.99 14.46
CA LYS A 24 -12.38 -1.57 13.58
C LYS A 24 -13.67 -2.27 14.01
N GLY A 25 -14.73 -1.49 14.21
CA GLY A 25 -16.03 -2.00 14.67
C GLY A 25 -16.26 -1.89 16.16
N GLU A 26 -15.24 -1.56 16.96
CA GLU A 26 -15.44 -1.26 18.38
C GLU A 26 -15.81 0.21 18.57
N ASN A 27 -16.91 0.46 19.29
CA ASN A 27 -17.35 1.83 19.62
C ASN A 27 -16.54 2.39 20.80
N ARG A 28 -15.29 2.81 20.55
CA ARG A 28 -14.41 3.39 21.58
C ARG A 28 -13.61 4.58 21.04
N LEU A 29 -13.22 5.48 21.94
CA LEU A 29 -12.31 6.57 21.59
C LEU A 29 -10.93 6.00 21.27
N LEU A 30 -10.38 6.41 20.13
CA LEU A 30 -9.01 6.06 19.74
C LEU A 30 -8.00 6.67 20.73
N PRO A 31 -7.03 5.89 21.22
CA PRO A 31 -5.89 6.42 21.95
C PRO A 31 -5.07 7.35 21.04
N PHE A 32 -4.18 8.12 21.64
CA PHE A 32 -3.22 8.88 20.85
C PHE A 32 -2.12 7.93 20.34
N LEU A 33 -1.82 7.94 19.05
CA LEU A 33 -0.93 6.98 18.40
C LEU A 33 0.27 7.72 17.81
N LEU A 34 1.47 7.26 18.10
CA LEU A 34 2.73 7.80 17.56
C LEU A 34 3.69 6.68 17.20
N THR A 35 4.54 6.96 16.22
CA THR A 35 5.76 6.19 16.04
C THR A 35 6.80 6.55 17.10
N ILE A 36 7.79 5.68 17.31
CA ILE A 36 8.86 5.92 18.29
C ILE A 36 9.66 7.20 17.98
N ASP A 37 9.89 7.48 16.69
CA ASP A 37 10.58 8.70 16.24
C ASP A 37 9.75 9.96 16.53
N GLU A 38 8.45 9.93 16.26
CA GLU A 38 7.53 11.03 16.57
C GLU A 38 7.40 11.25 18.07
N PHE A 39 7.38 10.14 18.83
CA PHE A 39 7.33 10.19 20.29
C PHE A 39 8.54 10.93 20.85
N PHE A 40 9.77 10.56 20.46
CA PHE A 40 10.97 11.27 20.91
C PHE A 40 10.96 12.74 20.48
N LYS A 41 10.62 13.03 19.22
CA LYS A 41 10.55 14.41 18.70
C LYS A 41 9.57 15.30 19.48
N LYS A 42 8.41 14.77 19.89
CA LYS A 42 7.38 15.53 20.63
C LYS A 42 7.66 15.60 22.13
N SER A 43 8.38 14.60 22.67
CA SER A 43 8.70 14.50 24.10
C SER A 43 9.87 15.37 24.53
N ILE A 44 10.60 15.97 23.60
CA ILE A 44 11.71 16.87 23.88
C ILE A 44 11.50 18.25 23.27
N ILE A 45 12.10 19.27 23.88
CA ILE A 45 12.13 20.66 23.40
C ILE A 45 13.54 21.22 23.54
N PHE A 46 13.84 22.22 22.76
CA PHE A 46 15.09 22.96 22.78
C PHE A 46 14.81 24.44 23.07
N ASP A 47 15.62 25.05 23.95
CA ASP A 47 15.48 26.47 24.25
C ASP A 47 16.18 27.29 23.15
N ASN A 48 15.43 28.03 22.37
CA ASN A 48 15.97 28.96 21.35
C ASN A 48 16.89 28.33 20.29
N LEU A 49 16.87 27.00 20.12
CA LEU A 49 17.65 26.30 19.11
C LEU A 49 16.75 25.72 18.03
N LYS A 50 17.23 25.69 16.79
CA LYS A 50 16.58 25.06 15.66
C LYS A 50 17.21 23.70 15.38
N TYR A 51 16.40 22.71 15.00
CA TYR A 51 16.93 21.43 14.58
C TYR A 51 17.61 21.54 13.21
N CYS A 52 18.82 20.97 13.10
CA CYS A 52 19.62 21.00 11.88
C CYS A 52 19.12 19.92 10.90
N GLU A 53 18.53 20.35 9.79
CA GLU A 53 18.10 19.46 8.72
C GLU A 53 19.29 18.90 7.92
N GLU A 54 19.05 17.81 7.16
CA GLU A 54 20.11 17.06 6.49
C GLU A 54 20.94 17.89 5.51
N GLU A 55 20.28 18.73 4.72
CA GLU A 55 20.93 19.58 3.73
C GLU A 55 21.84 20.64 4.39
N GLN A 56 21.36 21.24 5.44
CA GLN A 56 22.11 22.25 6.21
C GLN A 56 23.32 21.63 6.92
N ARG A 57 23.15 20.41 7.42
CA ARG A 57 24.21 19.62 8.01
C ARG A 57 25.40 19.42 7.08
N VAL A 58 25.15 19.08 5.81
CA VAL A 58 26.22 18.91 4.82
C VAL A 58 27.01 20.20 4.62
N LEU A 59 26.34 21.35 4.59
CA LEU A 59 27.00 22.66 4.47
C LEU A 59 27.86 22.98 5.71
N PHE A 60 27.34 22.74 6.89
CA PHE A 60 28.09 22.95 8.14
C PHE A 60 29.28 22.00 8.28
N LEU A 61 29.11 20.72 7.87
CA LEU A 61 30.23 19.77 7.81
C LEU A 61 31.29 20.21 6.78
N ASN A 62 30.86 20.71 5.62
CA ASN A 62 31.80 21.24 4.63
C ASN A 62 32.55 22.49 5.15
N GLU A 63 31.90 23.30 5.96
CA GLU A 63 32.56 24.43 6.66
C GLU A 63 33.54 23.94 7.72
N ALA A 64 33.17 22.93 8.50
CA ALA A 64 33.98 22.35 9.57
C ALA A 64 35.31 21.74 9.11
N ILE A 65 35.39 21.31 7.85
CA ILE A 65 36.59 20.69 7.25
C ILE A 65 37.53 21.67 6.55
N LYS A 66 37.18 22.95 6.35
CA LYS A 66 37.92 23.91 5.49
C LYS A 66 39.40 24.03 5.88
N ASP A 67 39.69 24.07 7.15
CA ASP A 67 41.04 24.26 7.67
C ASP A 67 41.68 22.96 8.16
N VAL A 68 41.10 21.81 7.82
CA VAL A 68 41.55 20.50 8.28
C VAL A 68 42.08 19.67 7.11
N ASN A 69 43.24 19.02 7.31
CA ASN A 69 43.79 18.13 6.29
C ASN A 69 43.06 16.77 6.27
N ILE A 70 41.95 16.70 5.54
CA ILE A 70 41.10 15.51 5.43
C ILE A 70 41.62 14.47 4.41
N SER A 71 42.67 14.77 3.66
CA SER A 71 43.23 13.84 2.68
C SER A 71 43.71 12.53 3.32
N LYS A 72 44.23 12.58 4.55
CA LYS A 72 44.63 11.42 5.35
C LYS A 72 43.48 10.48 5.69
N LEU A 73 42.26 11.00 5.77
CA LEU A 73 41.03 10.19 5.91
C LEU A 73 40.54 9.56 4.60
N GLY A 74 41.23 9.86 3.47
CA GLY A 74 40.80 9.45 2.13
C GLY A 74 39.49 10.14 1.70
N ILE A 75 39.26 11.35 2.19
CA ILE A 75 38.11 12.20 1.89
C ILE A 75 38.58 13.37 1.02
N SER A 76 37.79 13.72 0.01
CA SER A 76 38.13 14.78 -0.94
C SER A 76 37.63 16.14 -0.49
N ASN A 77 38.47 17.18 -0.66
CA ASN A 77 38.06 18.59 -0.46
C ASN A 77 37.14 19.10 -1.57
N ASN A 78 36.99 18.36 -2.67
CA ASN A 78 36.05 18.73 -3.72
C ASN A 78 34.62 18.53 -3.22
N PHE A 79 33.82 19.61 -3.22
CA PHE A 79 32.47 19.62 -2.67
C PHE A 79 31.58 18.48 -3.18
N THR A 80 31.61 18.17 -4.47
CA THR A 80 30.79 17.13 -5.08
C THR A 80 31.16 15.72 -4.61
N LYS A 81 32.47 15.46 -4.42
CA LYS A 81 32.94 14.20 -3.86
C LYS A 81 32.68 14.16 -2.36
N PHE A 82 32.88 15.27 -1.68
CA PHE A 82 32.60 15.42 -0.25
C PHE A 82 31.14 15.13 0.08
N LEU A 83 30.18 15.60 -0.74
CA LEU A 83 28.77 15.29 -0.57
C LEU A 83 28.46 13.78 -0.37
N LYS A 84 29.13 12.92 -1.16
CA LYS A 84 28.98 11.47 -1.03
C LYS A 84 29.76 10.90 0.19
N GLN A 85 30.81 11.57 0.59
CA GLN A 85 31.72 11.11 1.63
C GLN A 85 31.40 11.69 3.02
N SER A 86 30.73 12.83 3.10
CA SER A 86 30.29 13.48 4.35
C SER A 86 29.46 12.56 5.23
N ASP A 87 28.67 11.68 4.59
CA ASP A 87 27.86 10.68 5.28
C ASP A 87 28.67 9.71 6.15
N TYR A 88 29.95 9.40 5.77
CA TYR A 88 30.84 8.57 6.58
C TYR A 88 31.22 9.28 7.89
N ILE A 89 31.59 10.57 7.79
CA ILE A 89 31.96 11.38 8.97
C ILE A 89 30.74 11.53 9.89
N TYR A 90 29.60 11.89 9.31
CA TYR A 90 28.39 12.14 10.07
C TYR A 90 27.88 10.90 10.81
N ARG A 91 27.86 9.76 10.13
CA ARG A 91 27.47 8.48 10.75
C ARG A 91 28.40 8.07 11.88
N PHE A 92 29.70 8.28 11.70
CA PHE A 92 30.66 8.04 12.77
C PHE A 92 30.36 8.92 14.00
N PHE A 93 30.13 10.22 13.82
CA PHE A 93 29.78 11.10 14.93
C PHE A 93 28.44 10.77 15.59
N ILE A 94 27.43 10.41 14.81
CA ILE A 94 26.14 9.94 15.37
C ILE A 94 26.34 8.66 16.18
N GLU A 95 27.07 7.67 15.67
CA GLU A 95 27.30 6.42 16.38
C GLU A 95 27.92 6.66 17.74
N LEU A 96 28.95 7.51 17.80
CA LEU A 96 29.59 7.89 19.05
C LEU A 96 28.63 8.64 19.98
N ALA A 97 27.96 9.66 19.47
CA ALA A 97 27.03 10.45 20.24
C ALA A 97 25.89 9.60 20.79
N SER A 98 25.30 8.74 19.96
CA SER A 98 24.19 7.87 20.37
C SER A 98 24.56 6.91 21.49
N GLU A 99 25.79 6.44 21.52
CA GLU A 99 26.34 5.55 22.58
C GLU A 99 27.08 6.30 23.69
N LYS A 100 27.07 7.64 23.68
CA LYS A 100 27.76 8.51 24.64
C LYS A 100 29.25 8.14 24.79
N VAL A 101 29.92 7.89 23.68
CA VAL A 101 31.37 7.59 23.62
C VAL A 101 32.13 8.79 23.08
N GLU A 102 33.14 9.23 23.75
CA GLU A 102 34.05 10.29 23.27
C GLU A 102 35.22 9.73 22.48
N ILE A 103 35.70 10.47 21.48
CA ILE A 103 36.83 10.05 20.64
C ILE A 103 38.09 9.81 21.49
N SER A 104 38.30 10.59 22.54
CA SER A 104 39.41 10.40 23.49
C SER A 104 39.39 9.04 24.19
N GLN A 105 38.21 8.50 24.48
CA GLN A 105 38.09 7.15 25.04
C GLN A 105 38.54 6.07 24.07
N ILE A 106 38.27 6.25 22.77
CA ILE A 106 38.71 5.33 21.71
C ILE A 106 40.24 5.41 21.54
N GLN A 107 40.81 6.61 21.58
CA GLN A 107 42.27 6.81 21.52
C GLN A 107 43.02 6.07 22.64
N ASN A 108 42.46 6.09 23.86
CA ASN A 108 43.05 5.41 25.03
C ASN A 108 43.04 3.87 24.91
N VAL A 109 42.19 3.29 24.08
CA VAL A 109 42.11 1.84 23.85
C VAL A 109 42.81 1.38 22.54
N ASP A 110 43.29 2.31 21.72
CA ASP A 110 44.07 2.01 20.52
C ASP A 110 45.52 1.67 20.88
N THR A 111 45.75 0.42 21.21
CA THR A 111 47.07 -0.08 21.69
C THR A 111 48.18 -0.01 20.64
N TYR A 112 47.87 0.26 19.38
CA TYR A 112 48.81 0.28 18.26
C TYR A 112 49.03 1.67 17.67
N ASP A 113 48.38 2.71 18.21
CA ASP A 113 48.39 4.09 17.66
C ASP A 113 48.05 4.23 16.19
N PHE A 114 47.50 3.16 15.58
CA PHE A 114 47.27 3.10 14.15
C PHE A 114 46.20 4.09 13.68
N TYR A 115 45.22 4.34 14.53
CA TYR A 115 44.10 5.26 14.22
C TYR A 115 44.30 6.63 14.87
N PHE A 116 45.39 6.84 15.64
CA PHE A 116 45.59 8.03 16.48
C PHE A 116 45.47 9.34 15.66
N GLU A 117 46.20 9.43 14.56
CA GLU A 117 46.15 10.63 13.69
C GLU A 117 44.78 10.83 13.03
N HIS A 118 44.11 9.76 12.57
CA HIS A 118 42.77 9.82 12.00
C HIS A 118 41.74 10.28 13.03
N LEU A 119 41.83 9.78 14.27
CA LEU A 119 40.95 10.16 15.36
C LEU A 119 41.18 11.61 15.82
N GLN A 120 42.43 12.12 15.78
CA GLN A 120 42.70 13.53 16.05
C GLN A 120 42.05 14.45 15.00
N ILE A 121 42.18 14.10 13.73
CA ILE A 121 41.52 14.83 12.64
C ILE A 121 40.01 14.83 12.82
N LEU A 122 39.41 13.67 13.12
CA LEU A 122 37.96 13.54 13.34
C LEU A 122 37.50 14.31 14.60
N GLN A 123 38.32 14.34 15.67
CA GLN A 123 38.04 15.13 16.85
C GLN A 123 37.98 16.63 16.53
N THR A 124 38.95 17.12 15.74
CA THR A 124 38.98 18.53 15.29
C THR A 124 37.74 18.87 14.44
N ILE A 125 37.39 17.99 13.49
CA ILE A 125 36.17 18.18 12.68
C ILE A 125 34.90 18.18 13.53
N LYS A 126 34.80 17.26 14.52
CA LYS A 126 33.65 17.20 15.44
C LYS A 126 33.51 18.49 16.22
N GLN A 127 34.62 19.02 16.77
CA GLN A 127 34.61 20.25 17.53
C GLN A 127 34.20 21.44 16.64
N ASN A 128 34.86 21.64 15.49
CA ASN A 128 34.52 22.70 14.56
C ASN A 128 33.03 22.65 14.15
N TYR A 129 32.51 21.44 13.94
CA TYR A 129 31.11 21.26 13.59
C TYR A 129 30.16 21.68 14.73
N ILE A 130 30.47 21.31 15.96
CA ILE A 130 29.70 21.71 17.17
C ILE A 130 29.75 23.24 17.32
N ASP A 131 30.92 23.85 17.19
CA ASP A 131 31.09 25.30 17.31
C ASP A 131 30.27 26.05 16.23
N ILE A 132 30.19 25.52 15.02
CA ILE A 132 29.36 26.07 13.93
C ILE A 132 27.88 25.93 14.26
N LEU A 133 27.44 24.80 14.82
CA LEU A 133 26.04 24.61 15.24
C LEU A 133 25.67 25.64 16.34
N GLU A 134 26.48 25.78 17.35
CA GLU A 134 26.25 26.72 18.48
C GLU A 134 26.21 28.17 18.00
N LYS A 135 27.19 28.60 17.19
CA LYS A 135 27.23 29.93 16.60
C LYS A 135 25.98 30.28 15.79
N ASN A 136 25.39 29.31 15.13
CA ASN A 136 24.20 29.52 14.31
C ASN A 136 22.89 29.18 15.03
N SER A 137 22.94 28.85 16.34
CA SER A 137 21.77 28.44 17.14
C SER A 137 21.05 27.21 16.60
N TYR A 138 21.82 26.18 16.20
CA TYR A 138 21.31 24.88 15.80
C TYR A 138 21.67 23.76 16.76
N VAL A 139 20.81 22.74 16.78
CA VAL A 139 21.05 21.47 17.47
C VAL A 139 20.92 20.33 16.46
N ASP A 140 21.79 19.32 16.60
CA ASP A 140 21.79 18.12 15.78
C ASP A 140 21.87 16.86 16.68
N LYS A 141 21.65 15.68 16.11
CA LYS A 141 21.79 14.39 16.81
C LYS A 141 23.15 14.20 17.50
N ILE A 142 24.20 14.87 17.02
CA ILE A 142 25.55 14.79 17.59
C ILE A 142 25.66 15.50 18.94
N ASN A 143 24.99 16.63 19.12
CA ASN A 143 25.07 17.42 20.38
C ASN A 143 23.73 17.46 21.15
N ILE A 144 22.71 16.73 20.72
CA ILE A 144 21.36 16.72 21.29
C ILE A 144 21.38 16.40 22.81
N ALA A 145 22.28 15.53 23.25
CA ALA A 145 22.36 15.09 24.63
C ALA A 145 22.53 16.25 25.64
N ASN A 146 23.14 17.35 25.20
CA ASN A 146 23.47 18.52 26.05
C ASN A 146 22.38 19.60 26.02
N HIS A 147 21.44 19.56 25.08
CA HIS A 147 20.54 20.68 24.81
C HIS A 147 19.06 20.36 24.96
N TYR A 148 18.67 19.07 25.07
CA TYR A 148 17.25 18.73 25.18
C TYR A 148 16.69 18.89 26.59
N LYS A 149 15.45 19.30 26.69
CA LYS A 149 14.61 19.29 27.90
C LYS A 149 13.36 18.45 27.65
N ILE A 150 12.82 17.85 28.71
CA ILE A 150 11.58 17.07 28.60
C ILE A 150 10.39 18.02 28.44
N ASN A 151 9.56 17.72 27.45
CA ASN A 151 8.33 18.49 27.15
C ASN A 151 7.18 18.06 28.08
N LYS A 152 7.17 18.58 29.30
CA LYS A 152 6.13 18.29 30.29
C LYS A 152 4.73 18.67 29.78
N ASN A 153 4.61 19.75 29.01
CA ASN A 153 3.31 20.19 28.45
C ASN A 153 2.73 19.16 27.48
N PHE A 154 3.56 18.43 26.77
CA PHE A 154 3.13 17.34 25.91
C PHE A 154 2.72 16.12 26.75
N LEU A 155 3.58 15.69 27.70
CA LEU A 155 3.36 14.50 28.52
C LEU A 155 2.13 14.60 29.41
N ASN A 156 1.86 15.77 29.98
CA ASN A 156 0.71 16.00 30.88
C ASN A 156 -0.66 15.80 30.23
N LYS A 157 -0.72 15.65 28.90
CA LYS A 157 -1.95 15.34 28.16
C LYS A 157 -2.37 13.87 28.30
N PHE A 158 -1.49 13.02 28.79
CA PHE A 158 -1.68 11.57 28.83
C PHE A 158 -1.74 11.05 30.26
N GLU A 159 -2.41 9.92 30.42
CA GLU A 159 -2.49 9.18 31.67
C GLU A 159 -1.26 8.27 31.86
N ASN A 160 -0.94 7.53 30.81
CA ASN A 160 0.22 6.63 30.71
C ASN A 160 0.67 6.46 29.27
N ILE A 161 1.85 5.88 29.10
CA ILE A 161 2.44 5.56 27.81
C ILE A 161 2.59 4.04 27.71
N GLU A 162 2.09 3.43 26.65
CA GLU A 162 2.38 2.05 26.30
C GLU A 162 3.27 2.02 25.05
N LEU A 163 4.47 1.48 25.18
CA LEU A 163 5.46 1.42 24.13
C LEU A 163 5.68 -0.02 23.68
N PHE A 164 5.48 -0.29 22.39
CA PHE A 164 5.77 -1.58 21.74
C PHE A 164 7.19 -1.53 21.18
N PHE A 165 8.10 -2.26 21.84
CA PHE A 165 9.51 -2.19 21.53
C PHE A 165 9.98 -3.43 20.76
N GLU A 166 10.37 -3.22 19.54
CA GLU A 166 11.10 -4.20 18.72
C GLU A 166 12.30 -3.52 18.08
N GLY A 167 13.48 -3.64 18.70
CA GLY A 167 14.66 -2.96 18.19
C GLY A 167 15.81 -2.90 19.20
N TYR A 168 16.54 -1.80 19.14
CA TYR A 168 17.65 -1.45 20.01
C TYR A 168 17.50 -0.01 20.45
N PHE A 169 17.57 0.26 21.76
CA PHE A 169 17.71 1.60 22.27
C PHE A 169 19.18 1.98 22.32
N THR A 170 19.53 3.08 21.71
CA THR A 170 20.82 3.72 21.96
C THR A 170 20.88 4.25 23.40
N LYS A 171 22.06 4.48 23.93
CA LYS A 171 22.20 5.00 25.31
C LYS A 171 21.52 6.36 25.52
N ILE A 172 21.53 7.23 24.49
CA ILE A 172 20.78 8.51 24.54
C ILE A 172 19.28 8.28 24.58
N GLU A 173 18.75 7.42 23.72
CA GLU A 173 17.31 7.14 23.69
C GLU A 173 16.83 6.51 24.99
N PHE A 174 17.62 5.58 25.56
CA PHE A 174 17.31 4.99 26.86
C PHE A 174 17.36 6.01 28.02
N ASP A 175 18.29 6.96 27.97
CA ASP A 175 18.37 8.06 28.90
C ASP A 175 17.14 8.99 28.80
N MET A 176 16.75 9.32 27.60
CA MET A 176 15.55 10.14 27.33
C MET A 176 14.30 9.45 27.89
N ILE A 177 14.09 8.17 27.56
CA ILE A 177 12.90 7.45 28.03
C ILE A 177 12.92 7.25 29.55
N SER A 178 14.12 7.05 30.15
CA SER A 178 14.28 6.97 31.60
C SER A 178 13.94 8.29 32.30
N LYS A 179 14.30 9.45 31.73
CA LYS A 179 13.87 10.75 32.22
C LYS A 179 12.37 10.98 32.04
N ILE A 180 11.81 10.57 30.92
CA ILE A 180 10.37 10.67 30.66
C ILE A 180 9.60 9.80 31.67
N SER A 181 10.13 8.61 32.05
CA SER A 181 9.49 7.71 33.00
C SER A 181 9.43 8.25 34.42
N GLN A 182 10.21 9.30 34.76
CA GLN A 182 10.09 10.03 36.01
C GLN A 182 8.91 11.00 36.03
N GLU A 183 8.41 11.40 34.86
CA GLU A 183 7.32 12.38 34.75
C GLU A 183 5.97 11.70 34.48
N ILE A 184 5.98 10.51 33.86
CA ILE A 184 4.78 9.76 33.48
C ILE A 184 5.05 8.26 33.46
N ASP A 185 4.06 7.45 33.81
CA ASP A 185 4.17 5.99 33.77
C ASP A 185 4.34 5.47 32.35
N ILE A 186 5.42 4.67 32.15
CA ILE A 186 5.74 4.04 30.87
C ILE A 186 5.72 2.52 31.02
N ASN A 187 4.87 1.87 30.27
CA ASN A 187 4.86 0.42 30.12
C ASN A 187 5.50 0.04 28.77
N ILE A 188 6.46 -0.87 28.79
CA ILE A 188 7.16 -1.33 27.60
C ILE A 188 6.83 -2.81 27.36
N THR A 189 6.32 -3.13 26.16
CA THR A 189 6.10 -4.50 25.72
C THR A 189 7.18 -4.90 24.74
N PHE A 190 7.87 -6.02 24.98
CA PHE A 190 8.93 -6.54 24.11
C PHE A 190 9.01 -8.06 24.13
N TYR A 191 9.77 -8.62 23.18
CA TYR A 191 10.03 -10.04 23.06
C TYR A 191 11.50 -10.33 23.32
N SER A 192 11.81 -11.42 24.03
CA SER A 192 13.18 -11.88 24.30
C SER A 192 13.49 -13.14 23.49
N ASN A 193 14.67 -13.20 22.88
CA ASN A 193 15.22 -14.41 22.32
C ASN A 193 16.77 -14.40 22.31
N ILE A 194 17.39 -15.43 21.76
CA ILE A 194 18.86 -15.59 21.76
C ILE A 194 19.56 -14.48 20.96
N TYR A 195 18.89 -13.84 19.98
CA TYR A 195 19.53 -12.89 19.06
C TYR A 195 19.43 -11.43 19.52
N ASN A 196 18.56 -11.07 20.46
CA ASN A 196 18.40 -9.69 20.90
C ASN A 196 18.91 -9.43 22.34
N GLN A 197 19.78 -10.28 22.87
CA GLN A 197 20.25 -10.16 24.25
C GLN A 197 20.91 -8.81 24.55
N LYS A 198 21.73 -8.29 23.60
CA LYS A 198 22.35 -6.96 23.73
C LYS A 198 21.31 -5.83 23.81
N SER A 199 20.23 -5.94 23.01
CA SER A 199 19.13 -4.96 23.11
C SER A 199 18.42 -4.97 24.46
N LEU A 200 18.47 -6.12 25.18
CA LEU A 200 17.80 -6.30 26.47
C LEU A 200 18.72 -6.00 27.66
N GLU A 201 20.01 -5.76 27.44
CA GLU A 201 20.95 -5.41 28.53
C GLU A 201 20.49 -4.20 29.33
N VAL A 202 19.89 -3.21 28.68
CA VAL A 202 19.35 -2.01 29.35
C VAL A 202 18.30 -2.35 30.40
N PHE A 203 17.46 -3.37 30.15
CA PHE A 203 16.44 -3.82 31.11
C PHE A 203 17.05 -4.71 32.20
N LYS A 204 18.03 -5.56 31.87
CA LYS A 204 18.78 -6.37 32.86
C LYS A 204 19.55 -5.48 33.84
N ASN A 205 20.12 -4.37 33.35
CA ASN A 205 20.82 -3.40 34.19
C ASN A 205 19.90 -2.65 35.16
N LEU A 206 18.58 -2.68 34.94
CA LEU A 206 17.58 -2.19 35.91
C LEU A 206 17.26 -3.21 37.01
N GLY A 207 17.86 -4.41 36.98
CA GLY A 207 17.61 -5.51 37.92
C GLY A 207 16.46 -6.42 37.53
N LEU A 208 15.95 -6.36 36.27
CA LEU A 208 14.88 -7.22 35.79
C LEU A 208 15.45 -8.58 35.35
N ASP A 209 14.83 -9.67 35.78
CA ASP A 209 15.18 -11.02 35.35
C ASP A 209 14.49 -11.33 34.02
N ILE A 210 15.25 -11.26 32.91
CA ILE A 210 14.74 -11.47 31.54
C ILE A 210 15.18 -12.84 31.04
N LYS A 211 14.24 -13.80 31.01
CA LYS A 211 14.42 -15.15 30.46
C LYS A 211 14.28 -15.14 28.95
N LEU A 212 14.85 -16.13 28.26
CA LEU A 212 14.75 -16.28 26.80
C LEU A 212 13.38 -16.82 26.36
N ASN A 213 12.96 -16.46 25.15
CA ASN A 213 11.70 -16.91 24.51
C ASN A 213 10.44 -16.54 25.31
N HIS A 214 10.43 -15.31 25.85
CA HIS A 214 9.28 -14.77 26.56
C HIS A 214 8.87 -13.42 25.97
N LYS A 215 7.60 -13.11 26.10
CA LYS A 215 7.04 -11.78 25.91
C LYS A 215 6.90 -11.13 27.26
N TYR A 216 7.37 -9.92 27.38
CA TYR A 216 7.34 -9.13 28.62
C TYR A 216 6.51 -7.88 28.46
N LYS A 217 5.81 -7.51 29.51
CA LYS A 217 5.31 -6.17 29.76
C LYS A 217 5.91 -5.67 31.06
N ILE A 218 6.73 -4.64 30.99
CA ILE A 218 7.40 -4.05 32.15
C ILE A 218 6.89 -2.63 32.42
N ASN A 219 6.87 -2.21 33.65
CA ASN A 219 6.74 -0.79 34.01
C ASN A 219 8.13 -0.21 34.25
N LEU A 220 8.52 0.74 33.38
CA LEU A 220 9.85 1.35 33.47
C LEU A 220 9.98 2.28 34.64
N SER A 221 8.90 2.99 35.00
CA SER A 221 8.89 3.96 36.13
C SER A 221 9.16 3.26 37.47
N ASN A 222 8.54 2.11 37.70
CA ASN A 222 8.66 1.33 38.92
C ASN A 222 9.72 0.22 38.84
N LYS A 223 10.28 -0.03 37.64
CA LYS A 223 11.28 -1.09 37.38
C LYS A 223 10.77 -2.49 37.77
N ILE A 224 9.54 -2.82 37.37
CA ILE A 224 8.92 -4.12 37.68
C ILE A 224 8.42 -4.80 36.42
N ILE A 225 8.37 -6.13 36.43
CA ILE A 225 7.70 -6.93 35.40
C ILE A 225 6.21 -6.95 35.77
N ILE A 226 5.35 -6.46 34.84
CA ILE A 226 3.89 -6.51 35.00
C ILE A 226 3.35 -7.84 34.51
N ASP A 227 3.86 -8.33 33.38
CA ASP A 227 3.39 -9.54 32.74
C ASP A 227 4.55 -10.28 32.05
N GLU A 228 4.55 -11.60 32.13
CA GLU A 228 5.53 -12.50 31.55
C GLU A 228 4.81 -13.68 30.93
N GLU A 229 4.93 -13.84 29.61
CA GLU A 229 4.32 -14.91 28.84
C GLU A 229 5.38 -15.70 28.08
N LYS A 230 5.45 -17.01 28.31
CA LYS A 230 6.35 -17.88 27.53
C LYS A 230 5.82 -18.03 26.10
N ILE A 231 6.66 -17.69 25.12
CA ILE A 231 6.29 -17.84 23.72
C ILE A 231 6.23 -19.33 23.39
N SER A 232 5.03 -19.81 23.02
CA SER A 232 4.87 -21.15 22.47
C SER A 232 5.59 -21.24 21.13
N ASN A 233 6.45 -22.23 20.95
CA ASN A 233 7.00 -22.55 19.63
C ASN A 233 5.90 -23.18 18.79
N ASN A 234 4.98 -22.37 18.25
CA ASN A 234 4.13 -22.84 17.18
C ASN A 234 5.04 -23.09 15.97
N LEU A 235 5.10 -24.35 15.55
CA LEU A 235 5.85 -24.74 14.36
C LEU A 235 5.14 -24.14 13.16
N SER A 236 5.66 -23.02 12.66
CA SER A 236 5.22 -22.47 11.39
C SER A 236 5.56 -23.48 10.28
N PHE A 237 4.68 -23.63 9.30
CA PHE A 237 5.05 -24.35 8.09
C PHE A 237 6.09 -23.50 7.36
N ILE A 238 7.27 -24.06 7.10
CA ILE A 238 8.37 -23.34 6.41
C ILE A 238 8.73 -24.12 5.15
N GLU A 239 8.60 -23.47 4.00
CA GLU A 239 9.08 -23.96 2.71
C GLU A 239 10.21 -23.08 2.20
N LEU A 240 11.33 -23.70 1.75
CA LEU A 240 12.49 -23.02 1.23
C LEU A 240 12.81 -23.55 -0.17
N LYS A 241 12.86 -22.65 -1.18
CA LYS A 241 13.11 -23.01 -2.59
C LYS A 241 14.18 -22.15 -3.24
N GLY A 242 15.07 -22.80 -4.00
CA GLY A 242 16.06 -22.16 -4.86
C GLY A 242 15.59 -22.04 -6.31
N PHE A 243 15.96 -20.94 -6.96
CA PHE A 243 15.62 -20.64 -8.35
C PHE A 243 16.87 -20.20 -9.13
N SER A 244 16.89 -20.44 -10.45
CA SER A 244 18.01 -20.03 -11.31
C SER A 244 18.07 -18.53 -11.56
N SER A 245 16.95 -17.82 -11.41
CA SER A 245 16.83 -16.38 -11.67
C SER A 245 15.90 -15.66 -10.69
N ARG A 246 16.09 -14.36 -10.58
CA ARG A 246 15.21 -13.47 -9.80
C ARG A 246 13.77 -13.46 -10.32
N LEU A 247 13.63 -13.54 -11.65
CA LEU A 247 12.30 -13.54 -12.28
C LEU A 247 11.48 -14.79 -11.96
N SER A 248 12.14 -15.96 -11.86
CA SER A 248 11.46 -17.21 -11.48
C SER A 248 10.84 -17.13 -10.08
N GLN A 249 11.42 -16.33 -9.18
CA GLN A 249 10.83 -16.09 -7.87
C GLN A 249 9.47 -15.36 -7.96
N ILE A 250 9.26 -14.47 -8.96
CA ILE A 250 7.97 -13.77 -9.13
C ILE A 250 6.85 -14.76 -9.43
N ALA A 251 7.12 -15.74 -10.29
CA ALA A 251 6.14 -16.79 -10.58
C ALA A 251 5.81 -17.62 -9.34
N TYR A 252 6.82 -17.97 -8.55
CA TYR A 252 6.64 -18.67 -7.29
C TYR A 252 5.81 -17.82 -6.31
N ILE A 253 6.12 -16.53 -6.14
CA ILE A 253 5.35 -15.61 -5.31
C ILE A 253 3.88 -15.61 -5.72
N LYS A 254 3.58 -15.44 -7.02
CA LYS A 254 2.22 -15.47 -7.54
C LYS A 254 1.51 -16.81 -7.26
N SER A 255 2.21 -17.93 -7.42
CA SER A 255 1.65 -19.27 -7.15
C SER A 255 1.29 -19.45 -5.67
N ILE A 256 2.15 -18.99 -4.75
CA ILE A 256 1.90 -19.07 -3.30
C ILE A 256 0.73 -18.18 -2.89
N ILE A 257 0.66 -16.97 -3.43
CA ILE A 257 -0.45 -16.06 -3.18
C ILE A 257 -1.77 -16.69 -3.62
N THR A 258 -1.81 -17.21 -4.84
CA THR A 258 -3.00 -17.87 -5.38
C THR A 258 -3.44 -19.05 -4.49
N LYS A 259 -2.49 -19.91 -4.11
CA LYS A 259 -2.75 -21.04 -3.22
C LYS A 259 -3.26 -20.58 -1.84
N SER A 260 -2.59 -19.59 -1.23
CA SER A 260 -2.98 -19.09 0.09
C SER A 260 -4.41 -18.51 0.09
N VAL A 261 -4.77 -17.79 -0.98
CA VAL A 261 -6.13 -17.23 -1.14
C VAL A 261 -7.16 -18.35 -1.36
N GLN A 262 -6.82 -19.37 -2.15
CA GLN A 262 -7.66 -20.55 -2.35
C GLN A 262 -7.88 -21.34 -1.05
N ASP A 263 -6.86 -21.40 -0.19
CA ASP A 263 -6.92 -22.01 1.14
C ASP A 263 -7.70 -21.14 2.16
N GLY A 264 -8.26 -20.00 1.74
CA GLY A 264 -9.13 -19.13 2.54
C GLY A 264 -8.37 -18.06 3.36
N ILE A 265 -7.08 -17.85 3.13
CA ILE A 265 -6.33 -16.79 3.82
C ILE A 265 -6.71 -15.43 3.23
N ASN A 266 -7.05 -14.47 4.10
CA ASN A 266 -7.35 -13.11 3.66
C ASN A 266 -6.09 -12.48 3.02
N PRO A 267 -6.16 -11.95 1.79
CA PRO A 267 -5.04 -11.29 1.13
C PRO A 267 -4.34 -10.21 1.95
N SER A 268 -5.07 -9.48 2.81
CA SER A 268 -4.47 -8.46 3.70
C SER A 268 -3.58 -9.04 4.80
N ASN A 269 -3.70 -10.34 5.09
CA ASN A 269 -2.86 -11.07 6.04
C ASN A 269 -1.67 -11.78 5.36
N ILE A 270 -1.44 -11.50 4.08
CA ILE A 270 -0.29 -11.99 3.32
C ILE A 270 0.73 -10.86 3.20
N ALA A 271 1.97 -11.13 3.61
CA ALA A 271 3.10 -10.21 3.45
C ALA A 271 4.16 -10.76 2.50
N LEU A 272 4.61 -9.92 1.58
CA LEU A 272 5.79 -10.16 0.77
C LEU A 272 6.94 -9.28 1.28
N VAL A 273 7.96 -9.92 1.83
CA VAL A 273 9.13 -9.23 2.41
C VAL A 273 10.28 -9.20 1.41
N LEU A 274 10.76 -8.00 1.13
CA LEU A 274 11.88 -7.75 0.23
C LEU A 274 13.13 -7.37 1.04
N PRO A 275 14.13 -8.25 1.19
CA PRO A 275 15.43 -7.91 1.77
C PRO A 275 16.16 -6.84 0.96
N ASP A 276 16.04 -6.91 -0.37
CA ASP A 276 16.45 -5.87 -1.30
C ASP A 276 15.22 -5.19 -1.93
N GLU A 277 14.95 -3.98 -1.48
CA GLU A 277 13.80 -3.18 -1.96
C GLU A 277 13.87 -2.83 -3.45
N SER A 278 15.05 -2.93 -4.08
CA SER A 278 15.20 -2.73 -5.53
C SER A 278 14.40 -3.74 -6.35
N PHE A 279 14.07 -4.91 -5.78
CA PHE A 279 13.24 -5.92 -6.42
C PHE A 279 11.79 -5.44 -6.65
N ALA A 280 11.32 -4.47 -5.87
CA ALA A 280 9.97 -3.91 -6.03
C ALA A 280 9.72 -3.37 -7.44
N SER A 281 10.72 -2.74 -8.06
CA SER A 281 10.60 -2.22 -9.44
C SER A 281 10.40 -3.33 -10.47
N THR A 282 11.06 -4.47 -10.29
CA THR A 282 10.89 -5.65 -11.16
C THR A 282 9.53 -6.31 -10.90
N LEU A 283 9.13 -6.43 -9.63
CA LEU A 283 7.83 -6.99 -9.26
C LEU A 283 6.67 -6.16 -9.82
N GLN A 284 6.78 -4.82 -9.86
CA GLN A 284 5.78 -3.92 -10.43
C GLN A 284 5.52 -4.17 -11.91
N LEU A 285 6.53 -4.60 -12.68
CA LEU A 285 6.39 -4.93 -14.10
C LEU A 285 5.48 -6.16 -14.36
N PHE A 286 5.25 -6.98 -13.32
CA PHE A 286 4.43 -8.19 -13.38
C PHE A 286 3.15 -8.06 -12.51
N ASP A 287 2.81 -6.86 -12.06
CA ASP A 287 1.63 -6.57 -11.21
C ASP A 287 0.55 -5.81 -12.01
N ASP A 288 0.19 -6.33 -13.17
CA ASP A 288 -0.79 -5.71 -14.07
C ASP A 288 -2.16 -5.53 -13.39
N GLU A 289 -2.56 -6.48 -12.57
CA GLU A 289 -3.82 -6.50 -11.83
C GLU A 289 -3.78 -5.70 -10.52
N LYS A 290 -2.63 -5.11 -10.17
CA LYS A 290 -2.41 -4.29 -8.96
C LYS A 290 -2.77 -5.01 -7.66
N TYR A 291 -2.29 -6.23 -7.50
CA TYR A 291 -2.51 -7.03 -6.29
C TYR A 291 -1.70 -6.56 -5.10
N PHE A 292 -0.57 -5.90 -5.35
CA PHE A 292 0.41 -5.52 -4.34
C PHE A 292 0.21 -4.09 -3.84
N ASN A 293 0.42 -3.93 -2.53
CA ASN A 293 0.52 -2.65 -1.83
C ASN A 293 1.96 -2.43 -1.42
N TYR A 294 2.65 -1.55 -2.11
CA TYR A 294 4.06 -1.26 -1.87
C TYR A 294 4.22 -0.28 -0.71
N ALA A 295 4.54 -0.80 0.49
CA ALA A 295 4.72 0.01 1.70
C ALA A 295 5.82 1.06 1.60
N MET A 296 6.85 0.76 0.81
CA MET A 296 7.97 1.67 0.52
C MET A 296 7.62 2.79 -0.47
N GLY A 297 6.39 2.83 -0.99
CA GLY A 297 5.96 3.74 -2.05
C GLY A 297 6.52 3.36 -3.43
N LYS A 298 6.05 4.07 -4.44
CA LYS A 298 6.54 3.94 -5.83
C LYS A 298 7.69 4.91 -6.06
N SER A 299 8.82 4.41 -6.51
CA SER A 299 9.94 5.25 -6.92
C SER A 299 9.54 6.13 -8.11
N ILE A 300 9.88 7.42 -8.06
CA ILE A 300 9.62 8.34 -9.15
C ILE A 300 10.60 8.21 -10.32
N LYS A 301 11.60 7.32 -10.23
CA LYS A 301 12.63 7.17 -11.26
C LYS A 301 12.08 6.84 -12.65
N ASN A 302 10.88 6.26 -12.71
CA ASN A 302 10.20 5.95 -13.97
C ASN A 302 9.24 7.06 -14.42
N SER A 303 9.10 8.16 -13.68
CA SER A 303 8.29 9.30 -14.10
C SER A 303 8.98 10.12 -15.17
N ASP A 304 8.18 10.79 -16.03
CA ASP A 304 8.69 11.69 -17.05
C ASP A 304 9.53 12.82 -16.44
N LEU A 305 9.11 13.35 -15.30
CA LEU A 305 9.82 14.38 -14.56
C LEU A 305 11.27 13.97 -14.22
N TYR A 306 11.45 12.75 -13.64
CA TYR A 306 12.78 12.27 -13.31
C TYR A 306 13.60 11.93 -14.54
N GLN A 307 12.99 11.30 -15.55
CA GLN A 307 13.68 10.93 -16.79
C GLN A 307 14.17 12.16 -17.56
N VAL A 308 13.37 13.24 -17.62
CA VAL A 308 13.79 14.52 -18.20
C VAL A 308 14.95 15.12 -17.42
N ALA A 309 14.83 15.19 -16.09
CA ALA A 309 15.89 15.72 -15.22
C ALA A 309 17.20 14.93 -15.36
N TYR A 310 17.12 13.61 -15.38
CA TYR A 310 18.30 12.75 -15.54
C TYR A 310 18.94 12.89 -16.93
N SER A 311 18.12 12.99 -17.99
CA SER A 311 18.60 13.14 -19.36
C SER A 311 19.32 14.47 -19.59
N ILE A 312 18.85 15.58 -18.97
CA ILE A 312 19.55 16.87 -19.00
C ILE A 312 20.94 16.74 -18.37
N PHE A 313 21.04 16.08 -17.22
CA PHE A 313 22.31 15.89 -16.53
C PHE A 313 23.28 15.05 -17.35
N SER A 314 22.83 13.91 -17.88
CA SER A 314 23.65 13.01 -18.66
C SER A 314 24.15 13.65 -19.96
N TYR A 315 23.30 14.41 -20.65
CA TYR A 315 23.67 15.14 -21.86
C TYR A 315 24.76 16.19 -21.63
N LEU A 316 24.71 16.89 -20.48
CA LEU A 316 25.65 17.97 -20.17
C LEU A 316 26.92 17.51 -19.43
N SER A 317 26.92 16.29 -18.85
CA SER A 317 28.01 15.82 -17.97
C SER A 317 28.68 14.52 -18.42
N GLU A 318 27.96 13.67 -19.13
CA GLU A 318 28.38 12.30 -19.41
C GLU A 318 28.15 11.97 -20.89
N ASP A 319 28.78 12.22 -21.81
CA ASP A 319 28.61 12.00 -23.27
C ASP A 319 28.13 10.56 -23.66
N GLU A 320 27.16 9.99 -22.93
CA GLU A 320 26.65 8.66 -23.22
C GLU A 320 25.62 8.68 -24.38
N ILE A 321 25.91 7.93 -25.42
CA ILE A 321 25.11 7.80 -26.66
C ILE A 321 23.63 7.43 -26.38
N LYS A 322 23.35 6.64 -25.35
CA LYS A 322 21.98 6.22 -24.97
C LYS A 322 21.07 7.39 -24.57
N HIS A 323 21.62 8.39 -23.90
CA HIS A 323 20.84 9.57 -23.47
C HIS A 323 20.60 10.56 -24.60
N HIS A 324 21.48 10.56 -25.63
CA HIS A 324 21.23 11.30 -26.85
C HIS A 324 20.02 10.77 -27.63
N GLU A 325 19.69 9.48 -27.56
CA GLU A 325 18.51 8.91 -28.22
C GLU A 325 17.22 9.33 -27.51
N TYR A 326 17.19 9.36 -26.18
CA TYR A 326 16.04 9.86 -25.42
C TYR A 326 15.77 11.34 -25.75
N LEU A 327 16.81 12.17 -25.81
CA LEU A 327 16.70 13.56 -26.19
C LEU A 327 16.37 13.76 -27.69
N LYS A 328 16.73 12.82 -28.57
CA LYS A 328 16.32 12.86 -29.99
C LYS A 328 14.84 12.64 -30.19
N THR A 329 14.23 11.79 -29.39
CA THR A 329 12.79 11.55 -29.42
C THR A 329 12.01 12.82 -29.04
N PHE A 330 12.60 13.67 -28.22
CA PHE A 330 12.05 14.96 -27.80
C PHE A 330 12.91 16.13 -28.30
N LYS A 331 12.90 16.41 -29.59
CA LYS A 331 13.72 17.45 -30.25
C LYS A 331 13.68 18.83 -29.57
N ILE A 332 12.55 19.17 -28.93
CA ILE A 332 12.34 20.43 -28.22
C ILE A 332 13.33 20.59 -27.07
N TYR A 333 13.69 19.50 -26.39
CA TYR A 333 14.59 19.54 -25.22
C TYR A 333 16.01 19.93 -25.59
N LYS A 334 16.53 19.36 -26.67
CA LYS A 334 17.90 19.64 -27.09
C LYS A 334 18.08 21.12 -27.39
N LEU A 335 17.14 21.72 -28.10
CA LEU A 335 17.17 23.16 -28.44
C LEU A 335 17.13 24.03 -27.16
N PHE A 336 16.32 23.65 -26.17
CA PHE A 336 16.26 24.38 -24.89
C PHE A 336 17.58 24.27 -24.12
N ILE A 337 18.15 23.08 -24.03
CA ILE A 337 19.43 22.84 -23.33
C ILE A 337 20.56 23.63 -23.98
N ASP A 338 20.73 23.50 -25.27
CA ASP A 338 21.82 24.15 -26.00
C ASP A 338 21.73 25.67 -25.92
N LYS A 339 20.52 26.23 -26.03
CA LYS A 339 20.28 27.67 -26.00
C LYS A 339 20.36 28.30 -24.62
N ASN A 340 19.83 27.65 -23.60
CA ASN A 340 19.61 28.27 -22.30
C ASN A 340 20.50 27.72 -21.19
N ILE A 341 20.88 26.43 -21.21
CA ILE A 341 21.55 25.77 -20.08
C ILE A 341 23.06 25.62 -20.30
N ASN A 342 23.48 25.23 -21.50
CA ASN A 342 24.88 24.89 -21.79
C ASN A 342 25.86 26.03 -21.40
N SER A 343 25.51 27.27 -21.71
CA SER A 343 26.34 28.44 -21.40
C SER A 343 26.48 28.79 -19.92
N ILE A 344 25.58 28.30 -19.06
CA ILE A 344 25.55 28.57 -17.61
C ILE A 344 25.94 27.35 -16.76
N TRP A 345 26.03 26.14 -17.34
CA TRP A 345 26.23 24.87 -16.65
C TRP A 345 27.47 24.84 -15.73
N SER A 346 28.56 25.43 -16.20
CA SER A 346 29.80 25.49 -15.43
C SER A 346 30.01 26.82 -14.70
N LYS A 347 29.01 27.70 -14.67
CA LYS A 347 29.05 28.99 -13.93
C LYS A 347 28.55 28.81 -12.50
N LYS A 348 28.77 29.87 -11.68
CA LYS A 348 28.21 29.93 -10.32
C LYS A 348 26.69 29.79 -10.38
N ALA A 349 26.14 28.92 -9.52
CA ALA A 349 24.71 28.73 -9.40
C ALA A 349 24.06 30.02 -8.86
N THR A 350 22.99 30.43 -9.51
CA THR A 350 22.05 31.43 -9.03
C THR A 350 20.67 30.80 -8.88
N LYS A 351 19.86 31.37 -8.00
CA LYS A 351 18.48 30.90 -7.83
C LYS A 351 17.72 30.92 -9.16
N ASP A 352 17.85 31.98 -9.95
CA ASP A 352 17.15 32.14 -11.22
C ASP A 352 17.58 31.08 -12.26
N ASN A 353 18.90 30.82 -12.36
CA ASN A 353 19.41 29.79 -13.28
C ASN A 353 18.95 28.37 -12.88
N PHE A 354 18.84 28.10 -11.60
CA PHE A 354 18.33 26.83 -11.11
C PHE A 354 16.82 26.69 -11.35
N LEU A 355 16.04 27.75 -11.06
CA LEU A 355 14.59 27.76 -11.29
C LEU A 355 14.27 27.61 -12.78
N LEU A 356 15.00 28.27 -13.66
CA LEU A 356 14.81 28.13 -15.12
C LEU A 356 14.84 26.67 -15.58
N ILE A 357 15.76 25.87 -15.04
CA ILE A 357 15.87 24.45 -15.38
C ILE A 357 14.75 23.63 -14.73
N THR A 358 14.47 23.90 -13.47
CA THR A 358 13.46 23.12 -12.71
C THR A 358 12.03 23.43 -13.17
N ASP A 359 11.72 24.65 -13.57
CA ASP A 359 10.43 25.02 -14.17
C ASP A 359 10.23 24.34 -15.53
N PHE A 360 11.31 24.25 -16.32
CA PHE A 360 11.27 23.48 -17.56
C PHE A 360 10.96 22.00 -17.30
N ILE A 361 11.63 21.36 -16.32
CA ILE A 361 11.38 19.97 -15.96
C ILE A 361 9.93 19.80 -15.48
N LYS A 362 9.45 20.70 -14.64
CA LYS A 362 8.09 20.69 -14.10
C LYS A 362 7.02 20.71 -15.18
N SER A 363 7.27 21.36 -16.32
CA SER A 363 6.31 21.46 -17.43
C SER A 363 5.93 20.11 -18.07
N PHE A 364 6.67 19.04 -17.80
CA PHE A 364 6.43 17.71 -18.36
C PHE A 364 5.61 16.79 -17.46
N GLU A 365 5.37 17.21 -16.22
CA GLU A 365 4.61 16.39 -15.27
C GLU A 365 3.18 16.89 -15.14
N LYS A 366 2.23 15.95 -15.04
CA LYS A 366 0.81 16.24 -14.85
C LYS A 366 0.27 15.70 -13.51
N ASN A 367 1.04 14.85 -12.85
CA ASN A 367 0.63 14.27 -11.56
C ASN A 367 0.76 15.34 -10.46
N SER A 368 -0.37 15.74 -9.88
CA SER A 368 -0.43 16.78 -8.86
C SER A 368 0.34 16.44 -7.58
N GLU A 369 0.28 15.19 -7.12
CA GLU A 369 1.00 14.71 -5.93
C GLU A 369 2.52 14.77 -6.14
N LEU A 370 2.98 14.35 -7.32
CA LEU A 370 4.41 14.41 -7.65
C LEU A 370 4.89 15.86 -7.76
N LEU A 371 4.07 16.73 -8.34
CA LEU A 371 4.39 18.18 -8.44
C LEU A 371 4.47 18.82 -7.06
N GLU A 372 3.60 18.48 -6.12
CA GLU A 372 3.64 18.98 -4.74
C GLU A 372 4.94 18.56 -4.03
N LYS A 373 5.29 17.26 -4.08
CA LYS A 373 6.56 16.76 -3.51
C LYS A 373 7.79 17.36 -4.18
N PHE A 374 7.70 17.62 -5.48
CA PHE A 374 8.75 18.29 -6.25
C PHE A 374 8.92 19.74 -5.79
N ASP A 375 7.84 20.50 -5.65
CA ASP A 375 7.88 21.89 -5.19
C ASP A 375 8.40 21.99 -3.73
N GLU A 376 8.01 21.05 -2.87
CA GLU A 376 8.55 20.95 -1.51
C GLU A 376 10.07 20.71 -1.50
N LEU A 377 10.55 19.81 -2.38
CA LEU A 377 11.99 19.56 -2.55
C LEU A 377 12.71 20.83 -3.02
N LEU A 378 12.17 21.52 -4.04
CA LEU A 378 12.76 22.76 -4.56
C LEU A 378 12.79 23.86 -3.49
N TYR A 379 11.74 23.99 -2.71
CA TYR A 379 11.68 24.97 -1.61
C TYR A 379 12.81 24.72 -0.60
N LYS A 380 12.98 23.47 -0.13
CA LYS A 380 14.04 23.08 0.79
C LYS A 380 15.43 23.36 0.21
N LEU A 381 15.68 22.95 -1.03
CA LEU A 381 16.95 23.18 -1.70
C LEU A 381 17.24 24.66 -1.92
N ASN A 382 16.25 25.45 -2.31
CA ASN A 382 16.43 26.89 -2.51
C ASN A 382 16.85 27.62 -1.23
N ILE A 383 16.22 27.31 -0.09
CA ILE A 383 16.59 27.88 1.20
C ILE A 383 18.05 27.56 1.54
N ILE A 384 18.46 26.32 1.34
CA ILE A 384 19.75 25.81 1.79
C ILE A 384 20.90 26.24 0.89
N LEU A 385 20.72 26.12 -0.41
CA LEU A 385 21.79 26.37 -1.37
C LEU A 385 22.00 27.84 -1.70
N PHE A 386 20.95 28.68 -1.57
CA PHE A 386 21.01 30.08 -1.97
C PHE A 386 20.87 31.09 -0.81
N SER A 387 20.64 30.63 0.44
CA SER A 387 20.61 31.53 1.61
C SER A 387 21.99 31.96 2.11
N SER A 388 23.04 31.30 1.71
CA SER A 388 24.42 31.58 2.06
C SER A 388 25.27 31.79 0.82
N ASN A 389 26.30 32.67 0.93
CA ASN A 389 27.18 33.08 -0.18
C ASN A 389 28.16 31.98 -0.64
N HIS A 390 27.72 30.73 -0.76
CA HIS A 390 28.56 29.63 -1.24
C HIS A 390 28.85 29.79 -2.76
N HIS A 391 30.11 29.59 -3.15
CA HIS A 391 30.50 29.51 -4.55
C HIS A 391 30.35 28.08 -5.07
N ILE A 392 29.08 27.66 -5.34
CA ILE A 392 28.78 26.33 -5.89
C ILE A 392 28.45 26.48 -7.36
N LEU A 393 28.96 25.59 -8.22
CA LEU A 393 28.65 25.56 -9.64
C LEU A 393 27.24 24.98 -9.89
N LEU A 394 26.58 25.48 -10.96
CA LEU A 394 25.24 25.01 -11.29
C LEU A 394 25.17 23.49 -11.49
N LYS A 395 26.17 22.89 -12.15
CA LYS A 395 26.29 21.45 -12.31
C LYS A 395 26.31 20.68 -10.98
N ASP A 396 26.92 21.25 -9.95
CA ASP A 396 27.04 20.60 -8.64
C ASP A 396 25.73 20.72 -7.86
N VAL A 397 25.07 21.86 -7.93
CA VAL A 397 23.71 22.06 -7.41
C VAL A 397 22.73 21.09 -8.06
N TYR A 398 22.82 20.96 -9.38
CA TYR A 398 21.96 20.06 -10.14
C TYR A 398 22.17 18.58 -9.77
N LYS A 399 23.41 18.20 -9.50
CA LYS A 399 23.74 16.85 -9.02
C LYS A 399 23.13 16.54 -7.66
N ILE A 400 23.16 17.52 -6.73
CA ILE A 400 22.47 17.41 -5.43
C ILE A 400 20.97 17.27 -5.66
N PHE A 401 20.41 18.12 -6.51
CA PHE A 401 19.00 18.07 -6.86
C PHE A 401 18.58 16.70 -7.40
N LEU A 402 19.31 16.15 -8.37
CA LEU A 402 19.03 14.80 -8.90
C LEU A 402 19.12 13.70 -7.85
N GLN A 403 20.12 13.76 -6.97
CA GLN A 403 20.27 12.78 -5.90
C GLN A 403 19.06 12.83 -4.96
N ARG A 404 18.57 14.02 -4.61
CA ARG A 404 17.38 14.18 -3.77
C ARG A 404 16.10 13.80 -4.50
N LEU A 405 15.98 14.21 -5.77
CA LEU A 405 14.87 13.84 -6.61
C LEU A 405 14.73 12.31 -6.72
N SER A 406 15.85 11.59 -6.91
CA SER A 406 15.88 10.13 -7.02
C SER A 406 15.41 9.38 -5.77
N SER A 407 15.38 10.03 -4.61
CA SER A 407 14.93 9.47 -3.34
C SER A 407 13.45 9.71 -3.05
N LEU A 408 12.77 10.52 -3.86
CA LEU A 408 11.34 10.73 -3.69
C LEU A 408 10.54 9.48 -4.07
N THR A 409 9.48 9.25 -3.33
CA THR A 409 8.51 8.18 -3.58
C THR A 409 7.11 8.73 -3.55
N LEU A 410 6.22 8.16 -4.35
CA LEU A 410 4.78 8.43 -4.31
C LEU A 410 4.08 7.36 -3.47
N ASP A 411 3.08 7.75 -2.73
CA ASP A 411 2.25 6.80 -2.01
C ASP A 411 1.40 6.00 -2.99
N ASP A 412 1.29 4.69 -2.77
CA ASP A 412 0.48 3.81 -3.61
C ASP A 412 -0.97 3.79 -3.13
N VAL A 413 -1.74 4.81 -3.48
CA VAL A 413 -3.12 5.02 -2.99
C VAL A 413 -4.11 4.00 -3.56
N ASN A 414 -3.84 3.44 -4.74
CA ASN A 414 -4.69 2.48 -5.46
C ASN A 414 -4.10 1.07 -5.43
N SER A 415 -3.50 0.69 -4.34
CA SER A 415 -2.78 -0.56 -4.20
C SER A 415 -3.69 -1.74 -3.84
N GLY A 416 -3.20 -2.95 -4.16
CA GLY A 416 -3.85 -4.20 -3.79
C GLY A 416 -3.88 -4.47 -2.29
N LYS A 417 -4.36 -5.64 -1.92
CA LYS A 417 -4.48 -6.07 -0.51
C LYS A 417 -3.20 -6.70 0.04
N ILE A 418 -2.35 -7.27 -0.83
CA ILE A 418 -1.12 -7.96 -0.43
C ILE A 418 -0.03 -6.96 -0.15
N THR A 419 0.51 -7.00 1.05
CA THR A 419 1.51 -6.02 1.48
C THR A 419 2.92 -6.40 1.05
N VAL A 420 3.61 -5.49 0.33
CA VAL A 420 5.04 -5.59 0.00
C VAL A 420 5.82 -4.62 0.86
N LEU A 421 6.81 -5.12 1.63
CA LEU A 421 7.51 -4.33 2.64
C LEU A 421 8.96 -4.81 2.87
N GLY A 422 9.78 -3.94 3.41
CA GLY A 422 11.08 -4.29 3.94
C GLY A 422 10.99 -4.96 5.31
N LEU A 423 12.06 -5.64 5.75
CA LEU A 423 12.09 -6.35 7.03
C LEU A 423 11.76 -5.44 8.23
N LEU A 424 12.26 -4.21 8.26
CA LEU A 424 12.05 -3.30 9.41
C LEU A 424 10.60 -2.80 9.54
N GLU A 425 9.83 -2.88 8.47
CA GLU A 425 8.44 -2.47 8.46
C GLU A 425 7.49 -3.57 8.98
N THR A 426 8.00 -4.82 9.16
CA THR A 426 7.24 -5.94 9.72
C THR A 426 7.10 -5.87 11.24
N ARG A 427 7.84 -4.97 11.90
CA ARG A 427 7.88 -4.88 13.36
C ARG A 427 6.52 -4.58 13.97
N ALA A 428 6.18 -5.32 15.02
CA ALA A 428 4.91 -5.26 15.74
C ALA A 428 3.66 -5.55 14.90
N ILE A 429 3.79 -6.29 13.78
CA ILE A 429 2.70 -6.75 12.93
C ILE A 429 2.75 -8.27 12.85
N ASN A 430 1.58 -8.91 12.78
CA ASN A 430 1.46 -10.35 12.57
C ASN A 430 0.78 -10.61 11.22
N PHE A 431 1.29 -11.61 10.49
CA PHE A 431 0.73 -12.06 9.22
C PHE A 431 0.43 -13.56 9.28
N ASP A 432 -0.61 -14.02 8.59
CA ASP A 432 -0.90 -15.45 8.49
C ASP A 432 0.09 -16.14 7.54
N THR A 433 0.39 -15.50 6.40
CA THR A 433 1.36 -15.98 5.43
C THR A 433 2.43 -14.93 5.17
N VAL A 434 3.69 -15.35 5.25
CA VAL A 434 4.86 -14.53 4.94
C VAL A 434 5.64 -15.16 3.79
N ILE A 435 5.92 -14.37 2.77
CA ILE A 435 6.76 -14.75 1.63
C ILE A 435 8.02 -13.89 1.70
N ILE A 436 9.20 -14.50 1.74
CA ILE A 436 10.50 -13.80 1.74
C ILE A 436 11.23 -14.19 0.48
N CYS A 437 11.48 -13.24 -0.41
CA CYS A 437 12.26 -13.48 -1.62
C CYS A 437 13.71 -12.97 -1.48
N ASP A 438 14.57 -13.32 -2.43
CA ASP A 438 15.97 -12.90 -2.42
C ASP A 438 16.71 -13.22 -1.10
N PHE A 439 16.46 -14.40 -0.52
CA PHE A 439 17.12 -14.83 0.72
C PHE A 439 18.57 -15.26 0.47
N ASN A 440 19.33 -14.36 -0.17
CA ASN A 440 20.70 -14.59 -0.64
C ASN A 440 21.72 -13.92 0.27
N GLU A 441 22.94 -14.48 0.33
CA GLU A 441 24.05 -13.94 1.12
C GLU A 441 24.43 -12.51 0.70
N SER A 442 24.20 -12.15 -0.56
CA SER A 442 24.43 -10.78 -1.07
C SER A 442 23.47 -9.73 -0.48
N PHE A 443 22.31 -10.14 0.04
CA PHE A 443 21.28 -9.26 0.60
C PHE A 443 21.05 -9.47 2.10
N ILE A 444 21.30 -10.68 2.61
CA ILE A 444 21.09 -11.07 4.01
C ILE A 444 22.36 -11.78 4.54
N PRO A 445 23.00 -11.23 5.57
CA PRO A 445 22.68 -9.99 6.28
C PRO A 445 22.92 -8.73 5.45
N LYS A 446 22.10 -7.70 5.64
CA LYS A 446 22.33 -6.38 5.04
C LYS A 446 23.50 -5.71 5.76
N ILE A 447 24.70 -5.87 5.21
CA ILE A 447 25.93 -5.32 5.78
C ILE A 447 26.12 -3.90 5.23
N SER A 448 26.16 -2.91 6.12
CA SER A 448 26.60 -1.58 5.74
C SER A 448 28.12 -1.51 5.80
N ILE A 449 28.80 -1.56 4.67
CA ILE A 449 30.28 -1.43 4.54
C ILE A 449 30.76 0.01 4.88
N LYS A 450 29.91 0.85 5.44
CA LYS A 450 30.19 2.27 5.67
C LYS A 450 30.97 2.58 6.96
N ASP A 451 31.46 1.57 7.69
CA ASP A 451 32.36 1.76 8.83
C ASP A 451 33.79 1.97 8.33
N LYS A 452 34.14 3.23 8.03
CA LYS A 452 35.42 3.56 7.42
C LYS A 452 36.54 3.84 8.45
N PHE A 453 36.17 4.23 9.69
CA PHE A 453 37.09 4.84 10.62
C PHE A 453 37.51 3.94 11.79
N LEU A 454 36.76 2.91 12.14
CA LEU A 454 37.03 2.02 13.25
C LEU A 454 37.02 0.54 12.85
N SER A 455 37.97 -0.21 13.38
CA SER A 455 37.97 -1.67 13.30
C SER A 455 36.91 -2.26 14.25
N THR A 456 36.47 -3.48 13.96
CA THR A 456 35.54 -4.23 14.82
C THR A 456 36.08 -4.40 16.24
N LYS A 457 37.38 -4.60 16.40
CA LYS A 457 38.05 -4.73 17.71
C LYS A 457 37.96 -3.45 18.52
N LEU A 458 38.24 -2.28 17.92
CA LEU A 458 38.11 -0.98 18.62
C LEU A 458 36.64 -0.70 18.98
N LYS A 459 35.70 -1.06 18.16
CA LYS A 459 34.29 -0.94 18.51
C LYS A 459 33.90 -1.78 19.72
N GLN A 460 34.36 -3.04 19.78
CA GLN A 460 34.13 -3.91 20.93
C GLN A 460 34.73 -3.31 22.23
N LEU A 461 36.00 -2.87 22.18
CA LEU A 461 36.68 -2.28 23.33
C LEU A 461 36.04 -0.98 23.79
N SER A 462 35.44 -0.22 22.88
CA SER A 462 34.73 1.05 23.18
C SER A 462 33.24 0.88 23.46
N ASN A 463 32.74 -0.35 23.58
CA ASN A 463 31.32 -0.67 23.80
C ASN A 463 30.35 -0.11 22.70
N LEU A 464 30.86 0.06 21.48
CA LEU A 464 30.07 0.48 20.33
C LEU A 464 29.43 -0.77 19.65
N PRO A 465 28.27 -0.62 19.01
CA PRO A 465 27.63 -1.71 18.27
C PRO A 465 28.53 -2.24 17.15
N THR A 466 28.75 -3.55 17.15
CA THR A 466 29.57 -4.25 16.14
C THR A 466 28.73 -4.74 14.97
N LEU A 467 29.40 -5.25 13.93
CA LEU A 467 28.71 -5.95 12.83
C LEU A 467 27.93 -7.17 13.35
N PHE A 468 28.51 -7.90 14.31
CA PHE A 468 27.85 -9.06 14.92
C PHE A 468 26.55 -8.68 15.63
N ASP A 469 26.53 -7.55 16.35
CA ASP A 469 25.32 -7.05 17.04
C ASP A 469 24.24 -6.69 16.04
N ARG A 470 24.61 -6.06 14.93
CA ARG A 470 23.71 -5.69 13.84
C ARG A 470 23.14 -6.92 13.11
N GLU A 471 23.96 -7.94 12.86
CA GLU A 471 23.52 -9.22 12.31
C GLU A 471 22.59 -9.95 13.28
N SER A 472 22.92 -9.98 14.56
CA SER A 472 22.07 -10.58 15.59
C SER A 472 20.70 -9.90 15.65
N LEU A 473 20.65 -8.58 15.55
CA LEU A 473 19.40 -7.84 15.51
C LEU A 473 18.57 -8.17 14.24
N GLN A 474 19.22 -8.35 13.08
CA GLN A 474 18.52 -8.80 11.86
C GLN A 474 17.96 -10.22 12.03
N LYS A 475 18.74 -11.15 12.61
CA LYS A 475 18.26 -12.51 12.96
C LYS A 475 17.06 -12.45 13.91
N TYR A 476 17.08 -11.53 14.86
CA TYR A 476 15.95 -11.30 15.77
C TYR A 476 14.68 -10.94 14.98
N TYR A 477 14.75 -9.99 14.05
CA TYR A 477 13.59 -9.58 13.26
C TYR A 477 13.05 -10.73 12.38
N TYR A 478 13.91 -11.49 11.70
CA TYR A 478 13.48 -12.66 10.94
C TYR A 478 12.85 -13.71 11.85
N LYS A 479 13.49 -14.04 12.99
CA LYS A 479 12.96 -15.02 13.94
C LYS A 479 11.61 -14.62 14.50
N ARG A 480 11.43 -13.31 14.77
CA ARG A 480 10.17 -12.77 15.27
C ARG A 480 9.06 -12.86 14.21
N LEU A 481 9.35 -12.43 12.99
CA LEU A 481 8.42 -12.49 11.86
C LEU A 481 7.98 -13.93 11.56
N ILE A 482 8.93 -14.85 11.46
CA ILE A 482 8.67 -16.26 11.17
C ILE A 482 7.87 -16.91 12.31
N GLY A 483 8.27 -16.68 13.55
CA GLY A 483 7.60 -17.27 14.72
C GLY A 483 6.18 -16.74 14.97
N SER A 484 5.81 -15.61 14.38
CA SER A 484 4.44 -15.06 14.47
C SER A 484 3.51 -15.46 13.32
N SER A 485 4.05 -16.13 12.28
CA SER A 485 3.30 -16.50 11.08
C SER A 485 2.94 -17.98 11.07
N LYS A 486 1.82 -18.34 10.43
CA LYS A 486 1.40 -19.73 10.26
C LYS A 486 2.17 -20.41 9.12
N ASN A 487 2.28 -19.72 7.98
CA ASN A 487 2.93 -20.21 6.77
C ASN A 487 4.06 -19.27 6.38
N VAL A 488 5.23 -19.81 6.10
CA VAL A 488 6.42 -19.05 5.68
C VAL A 488 7.02 -19.70 4.43
N PHE A 489 7.11 -18.92 3.37
CA PHE A 489 7.67 -19.33 2.10
C PHE A 489 8.91 -18.49 1.81
N ILE A 490 10.03 -19.13 1.58
CA ILE A 490 11.31 -18.46 1.38
C ILE A 490 11.86 -18.86 0.03
N SER A 491 12.29 -17.88 -0.76
CA SER A 491 12.93 -18.11 -2.04
C SER A 491 14.28 -17.40 -2.15
N TYR A 492 15.19 -17.99 -2.91
CA TYR A 492 16.52 -17.43 -3.15
C TYR A 492 16.98 -17.78 -4.56
N VAL A 493 17.94 -17.03 -5.09
CA VAL A 493 18.61 -17.35 -6.35
C VAL A 493 19.78 -18.28 -6.08
N ASN A 494 19.84 -19.40 -6.80
CA ASN A 494 20.95 -20.36 -6.74
C ASN A 494 21.69 -20.34 -8.08
N SER A 495 22.87 -19.72 -8.11
CA SER A 495 23.73 -19.62 -9.27
C SER A 495 25.20 -19.64 -8.85
N ASP A 496 26.11 -19.69 -9.79
CA ASP A 496 27.57 -19.69 -9.51
C ASP A 496 28.00 -18.45 -8.68
N THR A 497 27.27 -17.33 -8.80
CA THR A 497 27.59 -16.07 -8.12
C THR A 497 26.68 -15.77 -6.92
N ASN A 498 25.56 -16.47 -6.79
CA ASN A 498 24.58 -16.21 -5.74
C ASN A 498 24.28 -17.48 -4.97
N GLN A 499 24.45 -17.43 -3.67
CA GLN A 499 24.17 -18.53 -2.75
C GLN A 499 23.14 -18.11 -1.71
N ILE A 500 22.50 -19.11 -1.11
CA ILE A 500 21.59 -18.89 0.00
C ILE A 500 22.29 -18.21 1.17
N SER A 501 21.59 -17.32 1.89
CA SER A 501 22.11 -16.69 3.10
C SER A 501 22.43 -17.73 4.19
N ARG A 502 23.57 -17.54 4.88
CA ARG A 502 23.94 -18.33 6.07
C ARG A 502 22.88 -18.29 7.17
N PHE A 503 22.04 -17.24 7.21
CA PHE A 503 20.94 -17.13 8.15
C PHE A 503 19.93 -18.29 8.00
N ALA A 504 19.83 -18.92 6.85
CA ALA A 504 18.95 -20.07 6.66
C ALA A 504 19.31 -21.23 7.60
N ASN A 505 20.59 -21.55 7.72
CA ASN A 505 21.06 -22.62 8.62
C ASN A 505 20.88 -22.25 10.10
N GLU A 506 21.08 -20.98 10.44
CA GLU A 506 21.01 -20.52 11.83
C GLU A 506 19.57 -20.33 12.35
N LEU A 507 18.64 -19.97 11.47
CA LEU A 507 17.26 -19.69 11.84
C LEU A 507 16.32 -20.91 11.77
N PHE A 508 16.58 -21.84 10.82
CA PHE A 508 15.57 -22.86 10.47
C PHE A 508 15.93 -24.27 10.89
N ASN A 509 17.18 -24.59 11.22
CA ASN A 509 17.64 -25.96 11.55
C ASN A 509 17.17 -27.03 10.55
N THR A 510 16.91 -26.67 9.29
CA THR A 510 16.38 -27.57 8.27
C THR A 510 17.46 -27.93 7.27
N HIS A 511 17.53 -29.21 6.88
CA HIS A 511 18.26 -29.61 5.69
C HIS A 511 17.59 -28.95 4.47
N ILE A 512 18.29 -28.02 3.85
CA ILE A 512 17.82 -27.23 2.71
C ILE A 512 17.70 -28.20 1.52
N LYS A 513 16.49 -28.60 1.16
CA LYS A 513 16.23 -29.26 -0.13
C LYS A 513 16.25 -28.19 -1.21
N THR A 514 17.31 -28.14 -1.97
CA THR A 514 17.37 -27.33 -3.19
C THR A 514 16.59 -28.06 -4.28
N ASP A 515 15.33 -27.73 -4.43
CA ASP A 515 14.56 -28.12 -5.60
C ASP A 515 14.81 -27.09 -6.68
N THR A 516 15.63 -27.40 -7.66
CA THR A 516 16.05 -26.50 -8.74
C THR A 516 15.16 -26.61 -9.99
N ASN A 517 14.00 -27.20 -9.88
CA ASN A 517 13.10 -27.35 -11.03
C ASN A 517 12.36 -26.05 -11.36
N ASP A 518 13.08 -25.08 -11.92
CA ASP A 518 12.54 -23.79 -12.38
C ASP A 518 11.55 -23.92 -13.54
N ASN A 519 11.56 -25.03 -14.27
CA ASN A 519 10.81 -25.14 -15.52
C ASN A 519 9.30 -24.94 -15.31
N TYR A 520 8.75 -25.49 -14.23
CA TYR A 520 7.33 -25.29 -13.91
C TYR A 520 6.98 -23.80 -13.72
N TYR A 521 7.83 -23.05 -13.01
CA TYR A 521 7.59 -21.64 -12.71
C TYR A 521 7.92 -20.71 -13.88
N LYS A 522 8.87 -21.07 -14.73
CA LYS A 522 9.16 -20.31 -15.98
C LYS A 522 7.94 -20.26 -16.88
N HIS A 523 7.19 -21.34 -16.96
CA HIS A 523 5.94 -21.39 -17.71
C HIS A 523 4.91 -20.32 -17.28
N ILE A 524 4.85 -19.97 -16.01
CA ILE A 524 3.92 -18.94 -15.51
C ILE A 524 4.28 -17.53 -16.02
N LEU A 525 5.57 -17.26 -16.32
CA LEU A 525 6.04 -15.93 -16.74
C LEU A 525 6.34 -15.81 -18.23
N TYR A 526 6.83 -16.90 -18.85
CA TYR A 526 7.44 -16.83 -20.18
C TYR A 526 6.70 -17.64 -21.23
N ASP A 527 5.95 -18.64 -20.83
CA ASP A 527 5.07 -19.20 -21.79
C ASP A 527 3.94 -18.21 -22.01
N ASN A 528 4.07 -17.47 -23.11
CA ASN A 528 2.91 -17.29 -23.98
C ASN A 528 2.45 -18.70 -24.38
N HIS A 529 2.20 -19.58 -23.39
CA HIS A 529 1.14 -20.50 -23.62
C HIS A 529 0.04 -19.58 -24.09
N LYS A 530 -0.18 -19.59 -25.35
CA LYS A 530 -1.54 -19.59 -25.80
C LYS A 530 -2.20 -20.50 -24.78
N ILE A 531 -2.64 -19.90 -23.63
CA ILE A 531 -3.62 -20.53 -22.77
C ILE A 531 -4.45 -21.20 -23.80
N ASN A 532 -4.58 -22.52 -23.79
CA ASN A 532 -5.40 -23.17 -24.79
C ASN A 532 -6.71 -22.41 -24.74
N HIS A 533 -6.67 -21.32 -25.49
CA HIS A 533 -7.80 -20.44 -25.61
C HIS A 533 -8.82 -21.41 -26.09
N PHE A 534 -9.95 -21.53 -25.43
CA PHE A 534 -11.08 -22.24 -25.94
C PHE A 534 -11.47 -21.59 -27.28
N ASP A 535 -10.55 -21.55 -28.24
CA ASP A 535 -10.75 -21.17 -29.61
C ASP A 535 -11.59 -22.23 -30.31
N GLU A 536 -11.53 -23.46 -29.77
CA GLU A 536 -12.44 -24.51 -30.14
C GLU A 536 -13.85 -24.12 -29.73
N GLU A 537 -14.75 -24.29 -30.65
CA GLU A 537 -16.17 -24.13 -30.43
C GLU A 537 -16.59 -25.07 -29.29
N ILE A 538 -17.15 -24.56 -28.20
CA ILE A 538 -17.71 -25.44 -27.16
C ILE A 538 -19.05 -25.91 -27.64
N ILE A 539 -19.12 -27.18 -27.94
CA ILE A 539 -20.38 -27.85 -28.30
C ILE A 539 -20.79 -28.73 -27.12
N ALA A 540 -21.98 -28.50 -26.59
CA ALA A 540 -22.50 -29.29 -25.49
C ALA A 540 -23.99 -29.59 -25.72
N LYS A 541 -24.41 -30.79 -25.31
CA LYS A 541 -25.84 -31.17 -25.34
C LYS A 541 -26.46 -30.81 -23.99
N ILE A 542 -27.16 -29.70 -23.95
CA ILE A 542 -27.78 -29.14 -22.73
C ILE A 542 -29.20 -28.77 -23.08
N ASP A 543 -30.13 -29.26 -22.27
CA ASP A 543 -31.55 -28.88 -22.43
C ASP A 543 -31.77 -27.52 -21.74
N LEU A 544 -31.80 -26.44 -22.51
CA LEU A 544 -31.98 -25.07 -22.03
C LEU A 544 -33.41 -24.83 -21.49
N THR A 545 -34.40 -25.68 -21.79
CA THR A 545 -35.78 -25.56 -21.28
C THR A 545 -35.86 -25.96 -19.79
N THR A 546 -34.91 -26.79 -19.31
CA THR A 546 -34.88 -27.24 -17.92
C THR A 546 -34.23 -26.20 -16.98
N ILE A 547 -33.58 -25.20 -17.56
CA ILE A 547 -32.95 -24.13 -16.81
C ILE A 547 -34.00 -23.17 -16.27
N ILE A 548 -33.89 -22.79 -15.02
CA ILE A 548 -34.69 -21.69 -14.44
C ILE A 548 -33.98 -20.38 -14.77
N TRP A 549 -34.54 -19.60 -15.67
CA TRP A 549 -33.95 -18.37 -16.16
C TRP A 549 -34.21 -17.18 -15.26
N SER A 550 -33.20 -16.39 -14.94
CA SER A 550 -33.35 -15.01 -14.43
C SER A 550 -33.13 -14.03 -15.58
N ALA A 551 -33.67 -12.82 -15.47
CA ALA A 551 -33.42 -11.76 -16.47
C ALA A 551 -31.92 -11.57 -16.74
N THR A 552 -31.08 -11.57 -15.69
CA THR A 552 -29.62 -11.45 -15.79
C THR A 552 -28.98 -12.64 -16.50
N SER A 553 -29.42 -13.88 -16.22
CA SER A 553 -28.86 -15.06 -16.89
C SER A 553 -29.28 -15.10 -18.34
N PHE A 554 -30.50 -14.70 -18.66
CA PHE A 554 -31.02 -14.61 -20.02
C PHE A 554 -30.28 -13.54 -20.81
N LYS A 555 -30.11 -12.35 -20.25
CA LYS A 555 -29.29 -11.29 -20.83
C LYS A 555 -27.87 -11.77 -21.14
N THR A 556 -27.25 -12.47 -20.19
CA THR A 556 -25.89 -13.03 -20.38
C THR A 556 -25.83 -14.00 -21.54
N TYR A 557 -26.85 -14.85 -21.69
CA TYR A 557 -26.95 -15.80 -22.80
C TYR A 557 -27.08 -15.08 -24.15
N LEU A 558 -27.93 -14.05 -24.23
CA LEU A 558 -28.15 -13.27 -25.47
C LEU A 558 -26.91 -12.49 -25.87
N GLN A 559 -26.22 -11.90 -24.91
CA GLN A 559 -24.97 -11.14 -25.13
C GLN A 559 -23.81 -12.04 -25.55
N CYS A 560 -23.62 -13.18 -24.85
CA CYS A 560 -22.51 -14.08 -25.11
C CYS A 560 -22.82 -15.49 -24.60
N LYS A 561 -23.11 -16.43 -25.50
CA LYS A 561 -23.37 -17.84 -25.14
C LYS A 561 -22.19 -18.48 -24.39
N ARG A 562 -20.94 -18.13 -24.76
CA ARG A 562 -19.73 -18.60 -24.08
C ARG A 562 -19.66 -18.12 -22.62
N LYS A 563 -19.96 -16.85 -22.37
CA LYS A 563 -20.00 -16.30 -21.00
C LYS A 563 -21.06 -17.01 -20.17
N PHE A 564 -22.24 -17.22 -20.75
CA PHE A 564 -23.31 -17.96 -20.08
C PHE A 564 -22.89 -19.38 -19.73
N TYR A 565 -22.23 -20.10 -20.62
CA TYR A 565 -21.74 -21.45 -20.37
C TYR A 565 -20.73 -21.47 -19.19
N LEU A 566 -19.72 -20.59 -19.21
CA LEU A 566 -18.70 -20.52 -18.18
C LEU A 566 -19.28 -20.10 -16.82
N GLN A 567 -20.18 -19.12 -16.81
CA GLN A 567 -20.74 -18.54 -15.58
C GLN A 567 -21.88 -19.37 -14.99
N ASN A 568 -22.84 -19.80 -15.82
CA ASN A 568 -24.09 -20.36 -15.35
C ASN A 568 -24.08 -21.90 -15.35
N ILE A 569 -23.41 -22.51 -16.33
CA ILE A 569 -23.32 -23.97 -16.45
C ILE A 569 -22.11 -24.49 -15.64
N LEU A 570 -20.91 -24.01 -15.93
CA LEU A 570 -19.69 -24.42 -15.21
C LEU A 570 -19.52 -23.72 -13.86
N LYS A 571 -20.27 -22.65 -13.58
CA LYS A 571 -20.26 -21.88 -12.33
C LYS A 571 -18.84 -21.36 -11.94
N LEU A 572 -18.04 -21.01 -12.94
CA LEU A 572 -16.73 -20.44 -12.71
C LEU A 572 -16.86 -19.05 -12.08
N LYS A 573 -16.14 -18.81 -11.01
CA LYS A 573 -16.13 -17.53 -10.29
C LYS A 573 -14.76 -16.88 -10.35
N GLU A 574 -14.73 -15.57 -10.49
CA GLU A 574 -13.51 -14.78 -10.38
C GLU A 574 -13.14 -14.55 -8.92
N HIS A 575 -11.88 -14.84 -8.56
CA HIS A 575 -11.34 -14.45 -7.26
C HIS A 575 -10.71 -13.04 -7.37
N THR A 576 -11.33 -12.06 -6.71
CA THR A 576 -10.82 -10.68 -6.72
C THR A 576 -9.95 -10.40 -5.50
N ILE A 577 -8.74 -9.89 -5.75
CA ILE A 577 -7.78 -9.45 -4.73
C ILE A 577 -7.73 -7.90 -4.66
N SER A 578 -8.46 -7.23 -5.54
CA SER A 578 -8.52 -5.77 -5.62
C SER A 578 -9.35 -5.16 -4.49
N LEU A 579 -8.92 -3.98 -3.99
CA LEU A 579 -9.72 -3.17 -3.04
C LEU A 579 -10.85 -2.39 -3.73
N LYS A 580 -10.80 -2.25 -5.06
CA LYS A 580 -11.84 -1.51 -5.79
C LYS A 580 -13.15 -2.31 -5.74
N PRO A 581 -14.24 -1.75 -5.20
CA PRO A 581 -15.53 -2.43 -5.15
C PRO A 581 -16.05 -2.69 -6.56
N LYS A 582 -16.75 -3.80 -6.74
CA LYS A 582 -17.45 -4.06 -8.00
C LYS A 582 -18.72 -3.19 -8.05
N ALA A 583 -19.13 -2.81 -9.23
CA ALA A 583 -20.28 -1.91 -9.44
C ALA A 583 -21.58 -2.44 -8.79
N TYR A 584 -21.78 -3.76 -8.75
CA TYR A 584 -22.97 -4.35 -8.13
C TYR A 584 -22.96 -4.27 -6.59
N GLU A 585 -21.78 -4.26 -5.93
CA GLU A 585 -21.71 -4.21 -4.44
C GLU A 585 -22.37 -2.95 -3.88
N LEU A 586 -22.23 -1.83 -4.57
CA LEU A 586 -22.87 -0.59 -4.20
C LEU A 586 -24.41 -0.66 -4.49
N GLY A 587 -24.77 -1.22 -5.64
CA GLY A 587 -26.18 -1.41 -6.02
C GLY A 587 -26.93 -2.24 -4.98
N ASP A 588 -26.39 -3.41 -4.61
CA ASP A 588 -27.00 -4.31 -3.65
C ASP A 588 -27.23 -3.63 -2.28
N ILE A 589 -26.27 -2.80 -1.82
CA ILE A 589 -26.43 -2.04 -0.57
C ILE A 589 -27.54 -1.00 -0.69
N ILE A 590 -27.62 -0.26 -1.80
CA ILE A 590 -28.67 0.76 -1.99
C ILE A 590 -30.05 0.12 -2.06
N HIS A 591 -30.20 -1.03 -2.76
CA HIS A 591 -31.44 -1.78 -2.79
C HIS A 591 -31.86 -2.24 -1.37
N SER A 592 -30.93 -2.80 -0.60
CA SER A 592 -31.19 -3.21 0.78
C SER A 592 -31.56 -2.02 1.69
N ILE A 593 -30.96 -0.85 1.49
CA ILE A 593 -31.35 0.37 2.23
C ILE A 593 -32.78 0.79 1.89
N LEU A 594 -33.16 0.75 0.61
CA LEU A 594 -34.52 1.11 0.18
C LEU A 594 -35.56 0.08 0.65
N GLU A 595 -35.24 -1.21 0.62
CA GLU A 595 -36.07 -2.26 1.19
C GLU A 595 -36.31 -2.03 2.67
N ASP A 596 -35.27 -1.89 3.46
CA ASP A 596 -35.37 -1.65 4.90
C ASP A 596 -36.14 -0.34 5.20
N TYR A 597 -35.93 0.70 4.40
CA TYR A 597 -36.57 2.00 4.57
C TYR A 597 -38.11 1.90 4.48
N TYR A 598 -38.62 1.24 3.49
CA TYR A 598 -40.07 1.09 3.29
C TYR A 598 -40.68 0.00 4.18
N THR A 599 -39.91 -1.00 4.60
CA THR A 599 -40.37 -2.05 5.52
C THR A 599 -40.59 -1.51 6.95
N ILE A 600 -39.73 -0.61 7.40
CA ILE A 600 -39.84 0.00 8.74
C ILE A 600 -41.07 0.89 8.85
N ASP A 601 -41.52 1.47 7.73
CA ASP A 601 -42.60 2.47 7.71
C ASP A 601 -44.01 1.91 7.48
N GLU A 602 -44.20 0.57 7.35
CA GLU A 602 -45.53 -0.02 7.25
C GLU A 602 -46.48 0.40 8.41
N ASN A 603 -45.94 0.79 9.56
CA ASN A 603 -46.69 1.19 10.76
C ASN A 603 -46.63 2.70 11.12
N SER A 604 -45.90 3.53 10.41
CA SER A 604 -45.79 4.97 10.67
C SER A 604 -45.98 5.77 9.38
N ASN A 605 -47.05 6.54 9.30
CA ASN A 605 -47.41 7.36 8.11
C ASN A 605 -46.49 8.52 7.80
N GLU A 606 -45.24 8.53 8.30
CA GLU A 606 -44.30 9.62 8.10
C GLU A 606 -42.96 9.12 7.55
N LEU A 607 -42.83 9.21 6.24
CA LEU A 607 -41.55 9.08 5.56
C LEU A 607 -40.64 10.24 5.96
N SER A 608 -39.48 9.92 6.57
CA SER A 608 -38.45 10.89 6.96
C SER A 608 -37.08 10.54 6.38
N PHE A 609 -36.27 11.55 6.05
CA PHE A 609 -34.94 11.35 5.49
C PHE A 609 -33.96 10.88 6.58
N GLU A 610 -34.16 11.23 7.83
CA GLU A 610 -33.33 10.81 8.96
C GLU A 610 -33.25 9.28 9.08
N LYS A 611 -34.34 8.57 8.75
CA LYS A 611 -34.33 7.08 8.71
C LYS A 611 -33.42 6.54 7.62
N ILE A 612 -33.38 7.16 6.45
CA ILE A 612 -32.46 6.78 5.38
C ILE A 612 -31.01 6.97 5.87
N GLU A 613 -30.71 8.08 6.54
CA GLU A 613 -29.40 8.35 7.12
C GLU A 613 -28.99 7.32 8.18
N GLU A 614 -29.90 6.90 9.03
CA GLU A 614 -29.68 5.85 10.02
C GLU A 614 -29.36 4.50 9.35
N LEU A 615 -30.06 4.15 8.26
CA LEU A 615 -29.81 2.94 7.51
C LEU A 615 -28.42 2.93 6.85
N PHE A 616 -27.93 4.05 6.30
CA PHE A 616 -26.56 4.14 5.83
C PHE A 616 -25.54 3.86 6.92
N ASN A 617 -25.83 4.21 8.17
CA ASN A 617 -24.97 3.88 9.31
C ASN A 617 -25.04 2.38 9.68
N LYS A 618 -26.16 1.69 9.39
CA LYS A 618 -26.30 0.23 9.58
C LYS A 618 -25.46 -0.55 8.56
N TYR A 619 -25.47 -0.11 7.29
CA TYR A 619 -24.74 -0.76 6.19
C TYR A 619 -23.28 -0.29 6.06
N LYS A 620 -22.51 -0.34 7.16
CA LYS A 620 -21.11 0.07 7.17
C LYS A 620 -20.21 -0.94 6.41
N SER A 621 -19.37 -0.43 5.55
CA SER A 621 -18.31 -1.21 4.89
C SER A 621 -16.95 -0.96 5.53
N SER A 622 -16.06 -1.94 5.43
CA SER A 622 -14.64 -1.75 5.77
C SER A 622 -13.81 -1.24 4.58
N ASN A 623 -14.40 -1.16 3.40
CA ASN A 623 -13.74 -0.71 2.18
C ASN A 623 -13.84 0.83 2.06
N PRO A 624 -12.71 1.57 2.08
CA PRO A 624 -12.72 3.03 2.03
C PRO A 624 -13.38 3.61 0.77
N PHE A 625 -13.23 2.95 -0.38
CA PHE A 625 -13.85 3.39 -1.63
C PHE A 625 -15.36 3.26 -1.57
N LEU A 626 -15.85 2.13 -1.04
CA LEU A 626 -17.28 1.91 -0.89
C LEU A 626 -17.91 2.87 0.15
N ILE A 627 -17.17 3.21 1.21
CA ILE A 627 -17.62 4.23 2.18
C ILE A 627 -17.81 5.58 1.49
N LEU A 628 -16.86 6.01 0.65
CA LEU A 628 -16.97 7.26 -0.11
C LEU A 628 -18.17 7.24 -1.05
N ASP A 629 -18.36 6.15 -1.78
CA ASP A 629 -19.51 6.00 -2.69
C ASP A 629 -20.85 6.04 -1.91
N LEU A 630 -20.94 5.40 -0.76
CA LEU A 630 -22.12 5.44 0.10
C LEU A 630 -22.42 6.85 0.61
N GLU A 631 -21.41 7.64 0.99
CA GLU A 631 -21.62 9.04 1.39
C GLU A 631 -22.12 9.93 0.24
N ILE A 632 -21.67 9.67 -0.99
CA ILE A 632 -22.18 10.34 -2.19
C ILE A 632 -23.64 9.94 -2.43
N TRP A 633 -23.95 8.65 -2.31
CA TRP A 633 -25.31 8.14 -2.50
C TRP A 633 -26.29 8.59 -1.44
N LYS A 634 -25.87 8.75 -0.22
CA LYS A 634 -26.67 9.33 0.86
C LYS A 634 -27.22 10.71 0.48
N LYS A 635 -26.37 11.56 -0.15
CA LYS A 635 -26.84 12.87 -0.64
C LYS A 635 -27.80 12.74 -1.83
N ARG A 636 -27.57 11.81 -2.75
CA ARG A 636 -28.45 11.61 -3.91
C ARG A 636 -29.81 11.08 -3.51
N LEU A 637 -29.88 10.19 -2.52
CA LEU A 637 -31.15 9.68 -2.01
C LEU A 637 -32.01 10.76 -1.31
N TYR A 638 -31.46 11.93 -1.04
CA TYR A 638 -32.27 13.05 -0.57
C TYR A 638 -33.26 13.55 -1.64
N ASP A 639 -32.80 13.72 -2.88
CA ASP A 639 -33.66 14.13 -3.99
C ASP A 639 -34.70 13.04 -4.32
N PHE A 640 -34.27 11.78 -4.32
CA PHE A 640 -35.14 10.62 -4.43
C PHE A 640 -36.24 10.64 -3.35
N TYR A 641 -35.87 10.85 -2.10
CA TYR A 641 -36.81 10.92 -0.97
C TYR A 641 -37.87 11.99 -1.19
N LEU A 642 -37.53 13.20 -1.59
CA LEU A 642 -38.45 14.28 -1.85
C LEU A 642 -39.45 13.96 -2.98
N TYR A 643 -38.91 13.41 -4.07
CA TYR A 643 -39.70 13.01 -5.22
C TYR A 643 -40.67 11.86 -4.88
N ASP A 644 -40.17 10.81 -4.24
CA ASP A 644 -40.98 9.61 -3.97
C ASP A 644 -42.02 9.86 -2.86
N LYS A 645 -41.72 10.68 -1.85
CA LYS A 645 -42.67 11.14 -0.86
C LYS A 645 -43.84 11.90 -1.50
N SER A 646 -43.59 12.70 -2.53
CA SER A 646 -44.65 13.37 -3.29
C SER A 646 -45.47 12.37 -4.09
N ARG A 647 -44.85 11.40 -4.73
CA ARG A 647 -45.46 10.36 -5.54
C ARG A 647 -46.37 9.45 -4.70
N LEU A 648 -45.91 9.06 -3.51
CA LEU A 648 -46.68 8.17 -2.59
C LEU A 648 -47.95 8.77 -1.98
N LYS A 649 -48.19 10.07 -2.12
CA LYS A 649 -49.44 10.67 -1.67
C LYS A 649 -50.70 10.06 -2.33
N HIS A 650 -50.51 9.48 -3.53
CA HIS A 650 -51.60 8.92 -4.33
C HIS A 650 -51.36 7.44 -4.69
N ARG A 651 -50.36 6.81 -4.12
CA ARG A 651 -49.98 5.44 -4.39
C ARG A 651 -49.84 4.63 -3.11
N LYS A 652 -50.02 3.34 -3.22
CA LYS A 652 -49.83 2.41 -2.11
C LYS A 652 -48.77 1.40 -2.49
N ILE A 653 -47.73 1.22 -1.67
CA ILE A 653 -46.76 0.15 -1.82
C ILE A 653 -47.46 -1.17 -1.50
N ILE A 654 -47.40 -2.14 -2.40
CA ILE A 654 -48.03 -3.45 -2.26
C ILE A 654 -47.01 -4.49 -1.81
N ALA A 655 -45.77 -4.44 -2.38
CA ALA A 655 -44.72 -5.36 -1.99
C ALA A 655 -43.34 -4.75 -2.31
N LEU A 656 -42.34 -5.24 -1.57
CA LEU A 656 -40.92 -4.94 -1.73
C LEU A 656 -40.16 -6.25 -1.87
N GLU A 657 -39.07 -6.27 -2.65
CA GLU A 657 -38.20 -7.42 -2.91
C GLU A 657 -38.99 -8.73 -3.11
N LYS A 658 -40.04 -8.63 -3.95
CA LYS A 658 -40.97 -9.75 -4.14
C LYS A 658 -40.34 -10.84 -4.99
N ASN A 659 -39.98 -11.95 -4.34
CA ASN A 659 -39.52 -13.14 -5.05
C ASN A 659 -40.65 -13.76 -5.90
N PHE A 660 -40.34 -14.17 -7.13
CA PHE A 660 -41.23 -14.91 -8.00
C PHE A 660 -40.53 -16.05 -8.72
N GLN A 661 -41.32 -17.06 -9.03
CA GLN A 661 -40.98 -18.10 -10.00
C GLN A 661 -42.28 -18.47 -10.72
N CYS A 662 -42.27 -18.34 -12.01
CA CYS A 662 -43.43 -18.61 -12.87
C CYS A 662 -43.01 -19.35 -14.15
N GLU A 663 -43.96 -19.78 -14.94
CA GLU A 663 -43.70 -20.47 -16.18
C GLU A 663 -44.36 -19.70 -17.31
N PHE A 664 -43.57 -19.36 -18.33
CA PHE A 664 -44.05 -18.72 -19.54
C PHE A 664 -43.57 -19.49 -20.76
N GLU A 665 -44.52 -19.82 -21.65
CA GLU A 665 -44.22 -20.60 -22.86
C GLU A 665 -43.45 -21.92 -22.57
N GLY A 666 -43.74 -22.60 -21.45
CA GLY A 666 -43.04 -23.84 -21.07
C GLY A 666 -41.60 -23.65 -20.54
N ILE A 667 -41.18 -22.41 -20.34
CA ILE A 667 -39.86 -22.05 -19.75
C ILE A 667 -40.05 -21.45 -18.37
N LYS A 668 -39.31 -21.95 -17.39
CA LYS A 668 -39.34 -21.46 -16.03
C LYS A 668 -38.49 -20.22 -15.87
N ILE A 669 -39.09 -19.15 -15.36
CA ILE A 669 -38.43 -17.88 -15.06
C ILE A 669 -38.50 -17.56 -13.56
N ARG A 670 -37.49 -16.88 -13.06
CA ARG A 670 -37.43 -16.43 -11.66
C ARG A 670 -36.81 -15.04 -11.57
N GLY A 671 -37.13 -14.36 -10.51
CA GLY A 671 -36.48 -13.07 -10.16
C GLY A 671 -37.00 -12.52 -8.87
N VAL A 672 -36.59 -11.30 -8.61
CA VAL A 672 -37.04 -10.49 -7.49
C VAL A 672 -37.50 -9.17 -8.07
N ILE A 673 -38.70 -8.73 -7.73
CA ILE A 673 -39.23 -7.43 -8.12
C ILE A 673 -38.90 -6.46 -6.98
N ASP A 674 -38.11 -5.42 -7.24
CA ASP A 674 -37.64 -4.49 -6.22
C ASP A 674 -38.80 -3.81 -5.48
N ARG A 675 -39.81 -3.32 -6.24
CA ARG A 675 -40.97 -2.65 -5.67
C ARG A 675 -42.21 -2.76 -6.55
N ILE A 676 -43.36 -2.93 -5.90
CA ILE A 676 -44.67 -2.94 -6.54
C ILE A 676 -45.54 -1.88 -5.84
N ASP A 677 -46.01 -0.90 -6.62
CA ASP A 677 -46.96 0.11 -6.17
C ASP A 677 -48.31 -0.09 -6.84
N MET A 678 -49.39 0.48 -6.26
CA MET A 678 -50.72 0.53 -6.84
C MET A 678 -51.19 1.97 -6.97
N TYR A 679 -51.68 2.30 -8.16
CA TYR A 679 -52.27 3.58 -8.50
C TYR A 679 -53.53 3.39 -9.35
N ASN A 680 -54.70 3.83 -8.89
CA ASN A 680 -55.98 3.72 -9.63
C ASN A 680 -56.23 2.31 -10.19
N ASP A 681 -56.04 1.25 -9.40
CA ASP A 681 -56.21 -0.14 -9.76
C ASP A 681 -55.23 -0.64 -10.86
N ILE A 682 -54.13 0.08 -11.09
CA ILE A 682 -53.01 -0.31 -11.94
C ILE A 682 -51.83 -0.66 -11.03
N TYR A 683 -51.18 -1.79 -11.28
CA TYR A 683 -49.94 -2.17 -10.61
C TYR A 683 -48.75 -1.54 -11.35
N GLU A 684 -47.98 -0.72 -10.64
CA GLU A 684 -46.72 -0.15 -11.12
C GLU A 684 -45.55 -1.02 -10.61
N VAL A 685 -44.88 -1.70 -11.50
CA VAL A 685 -43.67 -2.51 -11.19
C VAL A 685 -42.46 -1.68 -11.42
N ILE A 686 -41.62 -1.58 -10.41
CA ILE A 686 -40.49 -0.67 -10.40
C ILE A 686 -39.21 -1.46 -10.15
N ASP A 687 -38.18 -1.19 -10.96
CA ASP A 687 -36.83 -1.68 -10.82
C ASP A 687 -35.87 -0.52 -10.60
N TYR A 688 -35.09 -0.56 -9.53
CA TYR A 688 -34.13 0.48 -9.17
C TYR A 688 -32.81 0.35 -9.94
N LYS A 689 -32.33 1.45 -10.48
CA LYS A 689 -31.06 1.49 -11.21
C LYS A 689 -30.12 2.52 -10.61
N THR A 690 -28.94 2.05 -10.20
CA THR A 690 -27.86 2.85 -9.64
C THR A 690 -26.78 3.22 -10.65
N SER A 691 -26.90 2.78 -11.90
CA SER A 691 -25.93 3.06 -12.97
C SER A 691 -25.86 4.55 -13.30
N SER A 692 -24.68 5.05 -13.66
CA SER A 692 -24.46 6.45 -14.04
C SER A 692 -25.14 6.84 -15.35
N SER A 693 -25.46 5.87 -16.18
CA SER A 693 -26.22 6.05 -17.44
C SER A 693 -27.20 4.90 -17.61
N LEU A 694 -28.48 5.23 -17.66
CA LEU A 694 -29.54 4.29 -17.96
C LEU A 694 -30.00 4.51 -19.41
N SER A 695 -29.91 3.46 -20.22
CA SER A 695 -30.46 3.46 -21.58
C SER A 695 -31.68 2.57 -21.60
N VAL A 696 -32.84 3.13 -21.93
CA VAL A 696 -34.12 2.40 -22.08
C VAL A 696 -34.41 2.27 -23.56
N ASP A 697 -34.98 1.12 -23.93
CA ASP A 697 -35.31 0.84 -25.32
C ASP A 697 -36.43 1.76 -25.84
N THR A 698 -36.32 2.06 -27.09
CA THR A 698 -37.29 2.89 -27.83
C THR A 698 -37.90 2.11 -28.95
N LEU A 699 -38.98 2.60 -29.53
CA LEU A 699 -39.65 2.00 -30.72
C LEU A 699 -38.70 1.82 -31.93
N LYS A 700 -37.48 2.42 -31.90
CA LYS A 700 -36.52 2.33 -33.00
C LYS A 700 -35.46 1.24 -32.80
N ASN A 701 -35.21 0.80 -31.56
CA ASN A 701 -34.09 -0.09 -31.23
C ASN A 701 -34.45 -1.35 -30.41
N TYR A 702 -35.71 -1.50 -29.99
CA TYR A 702 -36.16 -2.62 -29.16
C TYR A 702 -35.87 -4.00 -29.78
N GLU A 703 -35.83 -4.12 -31.10
CA GLU A 703 -35.54 -5.40 -31.78
C GLU A 703 -34.11 -5.94 -31.47
N LYS A 704 -33.22 -5.07 -31.07
CA LYS A 704 -31.83 -5.41 -30.71
C LYS A 704 -31.61 -5.56 -29.21
N THR A 705 -32.70 -5.52 -28.42
CA THR A 705 -32.58 -5.60 -26.99
C THR A 705 -32.05 -6.95 -26.54
N ASP A 706 -31.25 -6.93 -25.48
CA ASP A 706 -30.83 -8.10 -24.70
C ASP A 706 -31.38 -8.08 -23.27
N ASP A 707 -32.08 -7.01 -22.89
CA ASP A 707 -32.64 -6.81 -21.56
C ASP A 707 -34.13 -6.99 -21.53
N PHE A 708 -34.55 -8.02 -20.78
CA PHE A 708 -35.97 -8.38 -20.62
C PHE A 708 -36.41 -8.37 -19.15
N GLN A 709 -35.80 -7.53 -18.34
CA GLN A 709 -36.03 -7.55 -16.87
C GLN A 709 -37.50 -7.14 -16.54
N LEU A 710 -37.98 -6.07 -17.13
CA LEU A 710 -39.34 -5.59 -16.89
C LEU A 710 -40.40 -6.51 -17.51
N GLU A 711 -40.10 -7.19 -18.61
CA GLU A 711 -40.95 -8.20 -19.21
C GLU A 711 -41.12 -9.41 -18.30
N PHE A 712 -40.03 -9.87 -17.64
CA PHE A 712 -40.08 -10.93 -16.63
C PHE A 712 -40.95 -10.51 -15.42
N TYR A 713 -40.83 -9.26 -15.00
CA TYR A 713 -41.66 -8.72 -13.92
C TYR A 713 -43.13 -8.63 -14.30
N TYR A 714 -43.42 -8.18 -15.52
CA TYR A 714 -44.79 -8.12 -16.04
C TYR A 714 -45.44 -9.51 -16.08
N LEU A 715 -44.73 -10.53 -16.63
CA LEU A 715 -45.23 -11.90 -16.70
C LEU A 715 -45.48 -12.47 -15.28
N ALA A 716 -44.59 -12.25 -14.38
CA ALA A 716 -44.75 -12.68 -12.99
C ALA A 716 -45.95 -12.01 -12.31
N MET A 717 -46.15 -10.73 -12.54
CA MET A 717 -47.29 -9.97 -11.97
C MET A 717 -48.61 -10.40 -12.58
N SER A 718 -48.64 -10.64 -13.90
CA SER A 718 -49.85 -11.09 -14.57
C SER A 718 -50.29 -12.49 -14.08
N GLU A 719 -49.34 -13.37 -13.72
CA GLU A 719 -49.62 -14.68 -13.15
C GLU A 719 -50.05 -14.60 -11.68
N ILE A 720 -49.31 -13.80 -10.85
CA ILE A 720 -49.58 -13.68 -9.42
C ILE A 720 -50.90 -12.99 -9.12
N TYR A 721 -51.19 -11.87 -9.77
CA TYR A 721 -52.37 -11.03 -9.49
C TYR A 721 -53.53 -11.24 -10.51
N LYS A 722 -53.29 -12.10 -11.51
CA LYS A 722 -54.29 -12.42 -12.56
C LYS A 722 -54.94 -11.19 -13.21
N THR A 723 -54.09 -10.22 -13.56
CA THR A 723 -54.49 -8.94 -14.14
C THR A 723 -53.52 -8.52 -15.25
N ASN A 724 -54.05 -7.78 -16.23
CA ASN A 724 -53.27 -7.15 -17.29
C ASN A 724 -53.07 -5.65 -17.05
N LYS A 725 -53.59 -5.10 -15.93
CA LYS A 725 -53.42 -3.68 -15.55
C LYS A 725 -52.06 -3.50 -14.85
N ILE A 726 -50.99 -3.61 -15.59
CA ILE A 726 -49.64 -3.56 -15.10
C ILE A 726 -48.83 -2.60 -15.98
N GLU A 727 -48.15 -1.65 -15.34
CA GLU A 727 -47.18 -0.75 -15.95
C GLU A 727 -45.77 -1.03 -15.37
N ALA A 728 -44.75 -0.99 -16.17
CA ALA A 728 -43.39 -1.35 -15.80
C ALA A 728 -42.44 -0.14 -15.96
N TYR A 729 -41.64 0.10 -14.94
CA TYR A 729 -40.78 1.28 -14.84
C TYR A 729 -39.38 0.93 -14.41
N TYR A 730 -38.40 1.62 -14.99
CA TYR A 730 -37.08 1.78 -14.39
C TYR A 730 -37.06 3.05 -13.54
N TYR A 731 -36.56 2.96 -12.32
CA TYR A 731 -36.31 4.11 -11.49
C TYR A 731 -34.80 4.44 -11.51
N ASP A 732 -34.42 5.44 -12.30
CA ASP A 732 -33.08 5.96 -12.30
C ASP A 732 -32.82 6.75 -11.03
N LEU A 733 -32.15 6.12 -10.05
CA LEU A 733 -31.84 6.73 -8.76
C LEU A 733 -30.76 7.82 -8.86
N ASN A 734 -29.94 7.82 -9.91
CA ASN A 734 -28.94 8.86 -10.13
C ASN A 734 -29.56 10.21 -10.51
N ASN A 735 -30.57 10.16 -11.37
CA ASN A 735 -31.22 11.35 -11.92
C ASN A 735 -32.60 11.62 -11.28
N THR A 736 -33.05 10.73 -10.38
CA THR A 736 -34.36 10.80 -9.73
C THR A 736 -35.50 10.85 -10.75
N ILE A 737 -35.46 9.96 -11.76
CA ILE A 737 -36.46 9.91 -12.85
C ILE A 737 -37.05 8.51 -12.92
N LEU A 738 -38.41 8.46 -12.99
CA LEU A 738 -39.12 7.24 -13.27
C LEU A 738 -39.41 7.14 -14.78
N ILE A 739 -38.88 6.09 -15.41
CA ILE A 739 -38.95 5.91 -16.88
C ILE A 739 -39.88 4.73 -17.20
N ASN A 740 -40.95 4.98 -17.89
CA ASN A 740 -41.88 3.93 -18.33
C ASN A 740 -41.30 3.11 -19.49
N GLU A 741 -41.46 1.79 -19.43
CA GLU A 741 -41.14 0.88 -20.53
C GLU A 741 -42.26 0.91 -21.61
N ILE A 742 -42.10 1.82 -22.55
CA ILE A 742 -43.08 2.05 -23.61
C ILE A 742 -43.09 0.96 -24.70
N THR A 743 -42.11 0.06 -24.70
CA THR A 743 -41.97 -1.00 -25.69
C THR A 743 -42.36 -2.38 -25.15
N LEU A 744 -42.94 -2.44 -23.95
CA LEU A 744 -43.25 -3.67 -23.22
C LEU A 744 -43.94 -4.72 -24.04
N ASP A 745 -45.07 -4.39 -24.72
CA ASP A 745 -45.84 -5.34 -25.53
C ASP A 745 -45.00 -5.95 -26.68
N LYS A 746 -44.21 -5.10 -27.36
CA LYS A 746 -43.34 -5.55 -28.45
C LYS A 746 -42.19 -6.41 -27.96
N LYS A 747 -41.63 -6.08 -26.82
CA LYS A 747 -40.56 -6.88 -26.20
C LYS A 747 -41.09 -8.21 -25.66
N LEU A 748 -42.35 -8.29 -25.20
CA LEU A 748 -43.02 -9.55 -24.88
C LEU A 748 -43.16 -10.48 -26.08
N GLU A 749 -43.56 -9.92 -27.23
CA GLU A 749 -43.61 -10.70 -28.49
C GLU A 749 -42.20 -11.21 -28.88
N LEU A 750 -41.19 -10.34 -28.77
CA LEU A 750 -39.79 -10.71 -29.04
C LEU A 750 -39.29 -11.78 -28.05
N LEU A 751 -39.62 -11.67 -26.76
CA LEU A 751 -39.28 -12.66 -25.73
C LEU A 751 -39.89 -14.02 -26.05
N THR A 752 -41.17 -14.05 -26.50
CA THR A 752 -41.85 -15.27 -26.96
C THR A 752 -41.08 -15.92 -28.12
N GLN A 753 -40.65 -15.13 -29.10
CA GLN A 753 -39.85 -15.64 -30.22
C GLN A 753 -38.53 -16.23 -29.71
N LYS A 754 -37.83 -15.55 -28.82
CA LYS A 754 -36.57 -16.03 -28.24
C LYS A 754 -36.72 -17.32 -27.43
N PHE A 755 -37.81 -17.47 -26.70
CA PHE A 755 -38.10 -18.70 -25.96
C PHE A 755 -38.46 -19.86 -26.91
N ASN A 756 -39.11 -19.61 -28.01
CA ASN A 756 -39.36 -20.62 -29.02
C ASN A 756 -38.05 -21.07 -29.71
N GLU A 757 -37.14 -20.11 -30.04
CA GLU A 757 -35.78 -20.42 -30.49
C GLU A 757 -35.02 -21.33 -29.47
N LEU A 758 -35.14 -21.08 -28.16
CA LEU A 758 -34.52 -21.93 -27.11
C LEU A 758 -35.07 -23.34 -27.10
N LYS A 759 -36.39 -23.48 -27.29
CA LYS A 759 -37.08 -24.81 -27.38
C LYS A 759 -36.58 -25.62 -28.56
N GLU A 760 -36.46 -24.99 -29.72
CA GLU A 760 -36.02 -25.63 -30.97
C GLU A 760 -34.58 -26.16 -30.85
N ILE A 761 -33.69 -25.42 -30.23
CA ILE A 761 -32.28 -25.81 -30.10
C ILE A 761 -32.00 -26.74 -28.92
N SER A 762 -32.90 -26.87 -27.94
CA SER A 762 -32.66 -27.59 -26.69
C SER A 762 -32.44 -29.09 -26.85
N ASN A 763 -32.89 -29.69 -27.94
CA ASN A 763 -32.70 -31.10 -28.24
C ASN A 763 -31.49 -31.39 -29.13
N CYS A 764 -30.74 -30.36 -29.51
CA CYS A 764 -29.59 -30.41 -30.39
C CYS A 764 -28.28 -30.23 -29.63
N GLU A 765 -27.17 -30.48 -30.28
CA GLU A 765 -25.88 -30.01 -29.82
C GLU A 765 -25.80 -28.50 -29.99
N ILE A 766 -25.60 -27.78 -28.87
CA ILE A 766 -25.60 -26.34 -28.84
C ILE A 766 -24.15 -25.84 -28.87
N SER A 767 -23.87 -24.94 -29.84
CA SER A 767 -22.62 -24.19 -29.86
C SER A 767 -22.69 -23.01 -28.91
N PHE A 768 -21.79 -22.99 -27.91
CA PHE A 768 -21.57 -21.88 -27.01
C PHE A 768 -20.46 -20.97 -27.56
N SER A 769 -20.75 -20.31 -28.66
CA SER A 769 -19.82 -19.41 -29.36
C SER A 769 -19.52 -18.15 -28.56
N LYS A 770 -18.36 -17.55 -28.86
CA LYS A 770 -17.99 -16.20 -28.34
C LYS A 770 -18.88 -15.14 -29.00
N CYS A 771 -19.16 -14.04 -28.27
CA CYS A 771 -19.89 -12.93 -28.84
C CYS A 771 -19.14 -12.31 -30.03
N GLU A 772 -19.88 -11.78 -31.03
CA GLU A 772 -19.30 -11.05 -32.15
C GLU A 772 -18.81 -9.67 -31.74
N ASP A 773 -19.57 -8.97 -30.90
CA ASP A 773 -19.22 -7.64 -30.39
C ASP A 773 -18.18 -7.73 -29.30
N LYS A 774 -16.95 -7.31 -29.62
CA LYS A 774 -15.83 -7.27 -28.68
C LYS A 774 -16.00 -6.27 -27.54
N SER A 775 -16.89 -5.29 -27.65
CA SER A 775 -17.17 -4.34 -26.58
C SER A 775 -17.67 -5.05 -25.31
N ASN A 776 -18.44 -6.13 -25.48
CA ASN A 776 -18.93 -6.98 -24.38
C ASN A 776 -17.80 -7.72 -23.63
N CYS A 777 -16.59 -7.78 -24.20
CA CYS A 777 -15.44 -8.43 -23.58
C CYS A 777 -14.58 -7.48 -22.73
N THR A 778 -14.75 -6.16 -22.85
CA THR A 778 -13.90 -5.16 -22.19
C THR A 778 -13.82 -5.36 -20.68
N TYR A 779 -14.97 -5.63 -20.03
CA TYR A 779 -15.07 -5.87 -18.58
C TYR A 779 -15.49 -7.30 -18.25
N CYS A 780 -15.31 -8.25 -19.19
CA CYS A 780 -15.71 -9.63 -18.99
C CYS A 780 -14.64 -10.37 -18.16
N SER A 781 -15.04 -11.03 -17.07
CA SER A 781 -14.17 -11.86 -16.23
C SER A 781 -13.52 -13.03 -16.98
N TYR A 782 -14.08 -13.44 -18.09
CA TYR A 782 -13.62 -14.57 -18.91
C TYR A 782 -12.84 -14.15 -20.15
N LYS A 783 -12.52 -12.85 -20.32
CA LYS A 783 -11.80 -12.34 -21.51
C LYS A 783 -10.51 -13.08 -21.79
N ILE A 784 -9.74 -13.43 -20.74
CA ILE A 784 -8.48 -14.16 -20.85
C ILE A 784 -8.73 -15.57 -21.38
N ILE A 785 -9.71 -16.31 -20.80
CA ILE A 785 -10.07 -17.66 -21.25
C ILE A 785 -10.54 -17.65 -22.70
N CYS A 786 -11.19 -16.57 -23.13
CA CYS A 786 -11.74 -16.42 -24.48
C CYS A 786 -10.73 -15.82 -25.48
N ASN A 787 -9.52 -15.48 -25.10
CA ASN A 787 -8.55 -14.77 -25.95
C ASN A 787 -9.14 -13.49 -26.58
N ARG A 788 -9.68 -12.61 -25.74
CA ARG A 788 -10.35 -11.35 -26.12
C ARG A 788 -9.70 -10.16 -25.42
N GLU A 789 -8.37 -10.11 -25.41
CA GLU A 789 -7.59 -8.96 -24.90
C GLU A 789 -7.74 -7.70 -25.76
#